data_322baf85ab786e9569f75abfa3f0a61b
#
_entry.id   322baf85ab786e9569f75abfa3f0a61b
#
_cell.length_a   1.000
_cell.length_b   1.000
_cell.length_c   1.000
_cell.angle_alpha   90.00
_cell.angle_beta   90.00
_cell.angle_gamma   90.00
#
_symmetry.space_group_name_H-M   'P 1'
#
loop_
_entity.id
_entity.type
_entity.pdbx_description
1 polymer ?
#
loop_
_entity_poly.entity_id
_entity_poly.type
_entity_poly.pdbx_seq_one_letter_code
_entity_poly.pdbx_strand_id
1 'polypeptide(L)'
;MVKNETYLIEGMSCASCAAHIEESLKQVDNLSDVNVNLATSKLTLVREEGIDRTEVEKIVEKLGYKLTYVSSIEERTFILEGMSCATCAKNIEDTISSLDGTEKAIVNFATEKMVVKFDKEKLSVAEIERKVEEAGYKARLEIDNSVDDQAEKKQQEIDGIWKRFIYSAIFTVPVLYIAMAEMVGLPMLESLSPMGNPKLFSTVQFILVLPVSYFGRKFFSVGIRALLRRKPNMDSLVALGAGAAFLYSVYSTVLVYLGDEHAAMNLYYESAAVILTLITLGKYFEGVSKSRTTNAISKLVGLVPKTANSIIDGEEHVVAVDEISTGDILLVRPGEKVPLDGVVIEGRSTVDESMLTGESIPVEKDINSKVVGASINKTGVFKMKVTKVGKDTTLSQIIKLVEDAQNSKAPIAKLADKISGVFVPIVIVLALIAGILWYFVGDASWSFSLKIIIAVLVIACPCALGLATPTAIMVGTGKGAEHGILIKSSEALQLAKEVDTVVFDKTGTLTEGKISVTDIVTFNNLSEEVLLKLAASVEYLSEHPLGLAIVDEAKNRNLDLLEVKDFSSLTGLGISSMVDGKSVLIGNEKLMLENNIVTKDSVEKAEKYASEGKTPLFIAVDSELAGIIAVADQIKASSLETVEKLHSLGLEVVMLTGDNKKTAEVIANQLSIDKVVSEVLPEDKANEIKKLQAQGKKVAMVGDGINDAPALVQAEVGIAVGTGTDVAIDAADIVLMKPDLNSVVNAIVLSKKTITNIKENLFWAFFYNVIGIPFAMGVFYIFGGPLLNPMLAGAAMSFSSISVVLNALRLKRVKLN
;
A
#
# COMPACT_ATOMS: atom_id res chain seq x y z
N MET A 1 -16.85 -11.09 -30.45
CA MET A 1 -17.70 -11.31 -29.24
C MET A 1 -18.69 -10.15 -29.15
N VAL A 2 -19.97 -10.46 -28.95
CA VAL A 2 -21.03 -9.47 -28.76
C VAL A 2 -20.94 -8.94 -27.31
N LYS A 3 -20.87 -7.63 -27.11
CA LYS A 3 -20.76 -7.01 -25.78
C LYS A 3 -21.91 -6.04 -25.55
N ASN A 4 -22.68 -6.27 -24.50
CA ASN A 4 -23.63 -5.30 -23.98
C ASN A 4 -22.86 -4.19 -23.25
N GLU A 5 -23.10 -2.94 -23.62
CA GLU A 5 -22.40 -1.79 -23.03
C GLU A 5 -23.41 -0.73 -22.64
N THR A 6 -23.17 -0.11 -21.47
CA THR A 6 -23.97 0.98 -20.93
C THR A 6 -23.11 2.22 -20.83
N TYR A 7 -23.65 3.36 -21.25
CA TYR A 7 -22.98 4.65 -21.18
C TYR A 7 -23.88 5.68 -20.50
N LEU A 8 -23.27 6.66 -19.86
CA LEU A 8 -23.93 7.86 -19.35
C LEU A 8 -23.78 8.96 -20.41
N ILE A 9 -24.87 9.67 -20.71
CA ILE A 9 -24.86 10.78 -21.67
C ILE A 9 -25.03 12.08 -20.89
N GLU A 10 -24.08 12.99 -21.03
CA GLU A 10 -24.17 14.35 -20.50
C GLU A 10 -24.64 15.32 -21.58
N GLY A 11 -25.48 16.29 -21.20
CA GLY A 11 -25.98 17.34 -22.09
C GLY A 11 -27.35 17.06 -22.72
N MET A 12 -28.00 15.91 -22.48
CA MET A 12 -29.35 15.64 -22.91
C MET A 12 -30.36 16.41 -22.06
N SER A 13 -31.27 17.15 -22.72
CA SER A 13 -32.32 17.94 -22.04
C SER A 13 -33.73 17.64 -22.54
N CYS A 14 -33.92 16.86 -23.61
CA CYS A 14 -35.19 16.65 -24.23
C CYS A 14 -35.31 15.28 -24.94
N ALA A 15 -36.55 14.79 -25.16
CA ALA A 15 -36.83 13.53 -25.84
C ALA A 15 -36.32 13.50 -27.28
N SER A 16 -36.29 14.63 -27.99
CA SER A 16 -35.72 14.70 -29.33
C SER A 16 -34.19 14.54 -29.34
N CYS A 17 -33.49 14.94 -28.28
CA CYS A 17 -32.09 14.70 -28.11
C CYS A 17 -31.81 13.20 -28.01
N ALA A 18 -32.57 12.47 -27.17
CA ALA A 18 -32.47 11.02 -27.00
C ALA A 18 -32.74 10.27 -28.33
N ALA A 19 -33.82 10.64 -29.03
CA ALA A 19 -34.16 10.04 -30.32
C ALA A 19 -33.07 10.29 -31.38
N HIS A 20 -32.48 11.49 -31.45
CA HIS A 20 -31.42 11.83 -32.38
C HIS A 20 -30.14 11.00 -32.16
N ILE A 21 -29.73 10.82 -30.88
CA ILE A 21 -28.59 9.95 -30.54
C ILE A 21 -28.88 8.50 -30.92
N GLU A 22 -30.08 8.00 -30.55
CA GLU A 22 -30.49 6.62 -30.82
C GLU A 22 -30.53 6.32 -32.32
N GLU A 23 -31.13 7.24 -33.10
CA GLU A 23 -31.22 7.09 -34.56
C GLU A 23 -29.84 7.14 -35.23
N SER A 24 -28.95 8.02 -34.79
CA SER A 24 -27.58 8.13 -35.31
C SER A 24 -26.74 6.88 -35.04
N LEU A 25 -26.88 6.29 -33.86
CA LEU A 25 -26.15 5.08 -33.48
C LEU A 25 -26.73 3.82 -34.12
N LYS A 26 -28.05 3.77 -34.40
CA LYS A 26 -28.69 2.67 -35.14
C LYS A 26 -28.25 2.57 -36.61
N GLN A 27 -27.68 3.64 -37.18
CA GLN A 27 -27.13 3.66 -38.53
C GLN A 27 -25.69 3.18 -38.63
N VAL A 28 -25.09 2.84 -37.52
CA VAL A 28 -23.69 2.43 -37.46
C VAL A 28 -23.63 0.90 -37.55
N ASP A 29 -22.87 0.40 -38.52
CA ASP A 29 -22.62 -1.04 -38.67
C ASP A 29 -21.94 -1.59 -37.38
N ASN A 30 -22.32 -2.82 -37.00
CA ASN A 30 -21.82 -3.52 -35.80
C ASN A 30 -22.30 -2.94 -34.45
N LEU A 31 -23.37 -2.09 -34.46
CA LEU A 31 -24.12 -1.74 -33.29
C LEU A 31 -25.56 -2.22 -33.38
N SER A 32 -26.09 -2.85 -32.36
CA SER A 32 -27.47 -3.34 -32.26
C SER A 32 -28.07 -3.04 -30.88
N ASP A 33 -29.38 -3.20 -30.75
CA ASP A 33 -30.15 -2.96 -29.51
C ASP A 33 -29.87 -1.61 -28.85
N VAL A 34 -29.70 -0.57 -29.68
CA VAL A 34 -29.42 0.80 -29.19
C VAL A 34 -30.70 1.38 -28.57
N ASN A 35 -30.61 1.73 -27.28
CA ASN A 35 -31.70 2.35 -26.51
C ASN A 35 -31.16 3.50 -25.65
N VAL A 36 -31.78 4.68 -25.79
CA VAL A 36 -31.42 5.87 -25.01
C VAL A 36 -32.55 6.23 -24.06
N ASN A 37 -32.27 6.20 -22.77
CA ASN A 37 -33.25 6.56 -21.71
C ASN A 37 -32.98 7.96 -21.20
N LEU A 38 -33.89 8.90 -21.51
CA LEU A 38 -33.78 10.30 -21.08
C LEU A 38 -33.86 10.45 -19.55
N ALA A 39 -34.73 9.69 -18.87
CA ALA A 39 -34.93 9.84 -17.43
C ALA A 39 -33.70 9.45 -16.59
N THR A 40 -32.94 8.49 -17.10
CA THR A 40 -31.69 8.00 -16.43
C THR A 40 -30.43 8.53 -17.10
N SER A 41 -30.57 9.29 -18.20
CA SER A 41 -29.46 9.75 -19.05
C SER A 41 -28.50 8.63 -19.49
N LYS A 42 -29.04 7.41 -19.72
CA LYS A 42 -28.25 6.23 -20.11
C LYS A 42 -28.51 5.81 -21.54
N LEU A 43 -27.43 5.43 -22.22
CA LEU A 43 -27.43 4.71 -23.47
C LEU A 43 -27.07 3.25 -23.18
N THR A 44 -27.88 2.33 -23.66
CA THR A 44 -27.53 0.89 -23.71
C THR A 44 -27.46 0.47 -25.17
N LEU A 45 -26.41 -0.30 -25.52
CA LEU A 45 -26.23 -0.81 -26.86
C LEU A 45 -25.49 -2.15 -26.84
N VAL A 46 -25.65 -2.91 -27.90
CA VAL A 46 -24.90 -4.13 -28.14
C VAL A 46 -23.86 -3.83 -29.24
N ARG A 47 -22.58 -4.03 -28.89
CA ARG A 47 -21.42 -3.80 -29.76
C ARG A 47 -20.83 -5.11 -30.23
N GLU A 48 -20.69 -5.27 -31.54
CA GLU A 48 -20.04 -6.40 -32.19
C GLU A 48 -18.54 -6.11 -32.48
N GLU A 49 -17.77 -7.11 -32.84
CA GLU A 49 -16.38 -6.94 -33.26
C GLU A 49 -16.30 -6.10 -34.54
N GLY A 50 -15.46 -5.07 -34.55
CA GLY A 50 -15.27 -4.21 -35.74
C GLY A 50 -15.42 -2.72 -35.45
N ILE A 51 -16.00 -2.33 -34.34
CA ILE A 51 -16.08 -0.94 -33.89
C ILE A 51 -15.49 -0.80 -32.51
N ASP A 52 -14.70 0.26 -32.23
CA ASP A 52 -14.11 0.50 -30.92
C ASP A 52 -14.98 1.46 -30.09
N ARG A 53 -14.85 1.41 -28.75
CA ARG A 53 -15.56 2.30 -27.81
C ARG A 53 -15.33 3.76 -28.13
N THR A 54 -14.09 4.13 -28.39
CA THR A 54 -13.70 5.49 -28.76
C THR A 54 -14.38 5.99 -30.03
N GLU A 55 -14.82 5.10 -30.87
CA GLU A 55 -15.57 5.45 -32.10
C GLU A 55 -17.02 5.75 -31.80
N VAL A 56 -17.65 4.99 -30.89
CA VAL A 56 -19.00 5.27 -30.38
C VAL A 56 -19.02 6.62 -29.63
N GLU A 57 -18.02 6.87 -28.80
CA GLU A 57 -17.86 8.14 -28.07
C GLU A 57 -17.75 9.34 -29.04
N LYS A 58 -16.89 9.24 -30.06
CA LYS A 58 -16.72 10.28 -31.09
C LYS A 58 -17.98 10.56 -31.90
N ILE A 59 -18.81 9.55 -32.16
CA ILE A 59 -20.08 9.73 -32.88
C ILE A 59 -21.02 10.60 -32.05
N VAL A 60 -21.15 10.32 -30.75
CA VAL A 60 -22.01 11.05 -29.83
C VAL A 60 -21.47 12.45 -29.55
N GLU A 61 -20.13 12.62 -29.44
CA GLU A 61 -19.47 13.92 -29.33
C GLU A 61 -19.73 14.83 -30.55
N LYS A 62 -19.72 14.29 -31.77
CA LYS A 62 -20.07 15.04 -32.99
C LYS A 62 -21.52 15.54 -32.98
N LEU A 63 -22.41 14.91 -32.23
CA LEU A 63 -23.77 15.34 -32.02
C LEU A 63 -23.90 16.41 -30.92
N GLY A 64 -22.79 16.75 -30.26
CA GLY A 64 -22.75 17.79 -29.20
C GLY A 64 -23.00 17.24 -27.79
N TYR A 65 -22.95 15.93 -27.57
CA TYR A 65 -23.14 15.30 -26.27
C TYR A 65 -21.88 14.59 -25.82
N LYS A 66 -21.66 14.50 -24.52
CA LYS A 66 -20.53 13.74 -23.97
C LYS A 66 -20.99 12.36 -23.52
N LEU A 67 -20.27 11.33 -23.91
CA LEU A 67 -20.53 9.95 -23.58
C LEU A 67 -19.47 9.44 -22.58
N THR A 68 -19.92 8.81 -21.50
CA THR A 68 -19.03 8.20 -20.52
C THR A 68 -19.44 6.74 -20.33
N TYR A 69 -18.51 5.80 -20.58
CA TYR A 69 -18.76 4.37 -20.40
C TYR A 69 -19.01 4.03 -18.92
N VAL A 70 -20.09 3.30 -18.65
CA VAL A 70 -20.40 2.79 -17.30
C VAL A 70 -19.92 1.36 -17.23
N SER A 71 -18.81 1.12 -16.55
CA SER A 71 -18.32 -0.24 -16.31
C SER A 71 -19.33 -1.04 -15.47
N SER A 72 -19.65 -2.24 -15.91
CA SER A 72 -20.39 -3.21 -15.09
C SER A 72 -19.54 -3.82 -13.99
N ILE A 73 -18.23 -3.62 -14.07
CA ILE A 73 -17.26 -4.14 -13.12
C ILE A 73 -17.24 -3.27 -11.86
N GLU A 74 -17.51 -3.90 -10.73
CA GLU A 74 -17.53 -3.29 -9.40
C GLU A 74 -16.49 -3.96 -8.51
N GLU A 75 -15.83 -3.15 -7.69
CA GLU A 75 -14.91 -3.64 -6.65
C GLU A 75 -15.54 -3.47 -5.28
N ARG A 76 -15.59 -4.54 -4.50
CA ARG A 76 -16.15 -4.55 -3.14
C ARG A 76 -15.25 -5.28 -2.18
N THR A 77 -15.20 -4.76 -0.96
CA THR A 77 -14.49 -5.37 0.16
C THR A 77 -15.47 -6.11 1.08
N PHE A 78 -15.10 -7.33 1.46
CA PHE A 78 -15.87 -8.16 2.39
C PHE A 78 -15.01 -8.46 3.62
N ILE A 79 -15.63 -8.42 4.79
CA ILE A 79 -15.05 -8.89 6.05
C ILE A 79 -15.29 -10.40 6.12
N LEU A 80 -14.25 -11.16 6.38
CA LEU A 80 -14.28 -12.62 6.46
C LEU A 80 -14.21 -13.10 7.91
N GLU A 81 -15.07 -14.05 8.27
CA GLU A 81 -15.05 -14.68 9.58
C GLU A 81 -14.81 -16.20 9.46
N GLY A 82 -14.08 -16.77 10.42
CA GLY A 82 -13.85 -18.21 10.53
C GLY A 82 -12.60 -18.73 9.85
N MET A 83 -11.76 -17.85 9.27
CA MET A 83 -10.44 -18.24 8.78
C MET A 83 -9.50 -18.52 9.94
N SER A 84 -8.78 -19.63 9.87
CA SER A 84 -7.80 -20.02 10.89
C SER A 84 -6.37 -20.06 10.39
N CYS A 85 -6.15 -19.99 9.07
CA CYS A 85 -4.82 -20.07 8.46
C CYS A 85 -4.81 -19.55 7.01
N ALA A 86 -3.61 -19.35 6.45
CA ALA A 86 -3.42 -18.90 5.06
C ALA A 86 -4.06 -19.86 4.03
N THR A 87 -4.08 -21.17 4.31
CA THR A 87 -4.74 -22.15 3.44
C THR A 87 -6.25 -21.90 3.37
N CYS A 88 -6.88 -21.45 4.46
CA CYS A 88 -8.29 -21.05 4.46
C CYS A 88 -8.53 -19.86 3.54
N ALA A 89 -7.68 -18.84 3.63
CA ALA A 89 -7.73 -17.67 2.76
C ALA A 89 -7.60 -18.06 1.28
N LYS A 90 -6.64 -18.94 0.96
CA LYS A 90 -6.46 -19.44 -0.40
C LYS A 90 -7.68 -20.23 -0.90
N ASN A 91 -8.29 -21.06 -0.05
CA ASN A 91 -9.50 -21.80 -0.41
C ASN A 91 -10.67 -20.89 -0.74
N ILE A 92 -10.85 -19.79 -0.02
CA ILE A 92 -11.89 -18.79 -0.31
C ILE A 92 -11.57 -18.08 -1.62
N GLU A 93 -10.33 -17.64 -1.79
CA GLU A 93 -9.85 -16.95 -2.99
C GLU A 93 -10.06 -17.79 -4.25
N ASP A 94 -9.69 -19.08 -4.21
CA ASP A 94 -9.89 -20.01 -5.34
C ASP A 94 -11.38 -20.26 -5.61
N THR A 95 -12.20 -20.34 -4.57
CA THR A 95 -13.64 -20.54 -4.70
C THR A 95 -14.30 -19.36 -5.40
N ILE A 96 -13.99 -18.13 -4.98
CA ILE A 96 -14.58 -16.91 -5.56
C ILE A 96 -13.99 -16.63 -6.94
N SER A 97 -12.68 -16.82 -7.15
CA SER A 97 -12.04 -16.63 -8.45
C SER A 97 -12.56 -17.60 -9.52
N SER A 98 -13.15 -18.74 -9.14
CA SER A 98 -13.73 -19.72 -10.08
C SER A 98 -15.15 -19.37 -10.52
N LEU A 99 -15.79 -18.34 -9.96
CA LEU A 99 -17.14 -17.93 -10.32
C LEU A 99 -17.14 -17.14 -11.64
N ASP A 100 -18.12 -17.41 -12.50
CA ASP A 100 -18.32 -16.60 -13.69
C ASP A 100 -18.71 -15.17 -13.29
N GLY A 101 -18.08 -14.20 -13.90
CA GLY A 101 -18.24 -12.79 -13.56
C GLY A 101 -17.20 -12.27 -12.55
N THR A 102 -16.35 -13.10 -11.95
CA THR A 102 -15.24 -12.64 -11.13
C THR A 102 -14.03 -12.30 -11.99
N GLU A 103 -13.61 -11.04 -11.99
CA GLU A 103 -12.36 -10.62 -12.64
C GLU A 103 -11.16 -10.91 -11.74
N LYS A 104 -11.28 -10.59 -10.46
CA LYS A 104 -10.21 -10.75 -9.47
C LYS A 104 -10.79 -10.93 -8.07
N ALA A 105 -10.27 -11.88 -7.31
CA ALA A 105 -10.52 -12.00 -5.90
C ALA A 105 -9.20 -12.11 -5.16
N ILE A 106 -9.06 -11.35 -4.08
CA ILE A 106 -7.87 -11.34 -3.22
C ILE A 106 -8.33 -11.48 -1.78
N VAL A 107 -7.83 -12.49 -1.08
CA VAL A 107 -8.12 -12.71 0.34
C VAL A 107 -6.87 -12.47 1.16
N ASN A 108 -6.93 -11.53 2.09
CA ASN A 108 -5.86 -11.27 3.04
C ASN A 108 -6.20 -11.88 4.40
N PHE A 109 -5.43 -12.89 4.78
CA PHE A 109 -5.62 -13.59 6.05
C PHE A 109 -5.34 -12.72 7.28
N ALA A 110 -4.42 -11.75 7.19
CA ALA A 110 -4.03 -10.93 8.33
C ALA A 110 -5.06 -9.83 8.63
N THR A 111 -5.61 -9.21 7.59
CA THR A 111 -6.65 -8.19 7.71
C THR A 111 -8.04 -8.80 7.84
N GLU A 112 -8.19 -10.10 7.50
CA GLU A 112 -9.46 -10.81 7.45
C GLU A 112 -10.44 -10.19 6.46
N LYS A 113 -9.92 -9.56 5.39
CA LYS A 113 -10.67 -8.93 4.32
C LYS A 113 -10.51 -9.67 3.00
N MET A 114 -11.54 -9.62 2.17
CA MET A 114 -11.54 -10.08 0.79
C MET A 114 -11.96 -8.94 -0.12
N VAL A 115 -11.12 -8.61 -1.09
CA VAL A 115 -11.45 -7.66 -2.16
C VAL A 115 -11.84 -8.46 -3.39
N VAL A 116 -13.04 -8.21 -3.92
CA VAL A 116 -13.55 -8.87 -5.12
C VAL A 116 -13.89 -7.82 -6.17
N LYS A 117 -13.31 -7.98 -7.34
CA LYS A 117 -13.63 -7.21 -8.54
C LYS A 117 -14.45 -8.11 -9.44
N PHE A 118 -15.70 -7.74 -9.68
CA PHE A 118 -16.67 -8.59 -10.34
C PHE A 118 -17.65 -7.80 -11.21
N ASP A 119 -18.21 -8.49 -12.19
CA ASP A 119 -19.26 -7.97 -13.06
C ASP A 119 -20.61 -8.09 -12.33
N LYS A 120 -21.18 -6.94 -11.92
CA LYS A 120 -22.46 -6.90 -11.18
C LYS A 120 -23.66 -7.41 -11.99
N GLU A 121 -23.55 -7.52 -13.30
CA GLU A 121 -24.60 -8.09 -14.15
C GLU A 121 -24.61 -9.62 -14.10
N LYS A 122 -23.45 -10.25 -13.77
CA LYS A 122 -23.27 -11.70 -13.72
C LYS A 122 -23.25 -12.26 -12.30
N LEU A 123 -22.76 -11.47 -11.34
CA LEU A 123 -22.53 -11.93 -9.98
C LEU A 123 -22.98 -10.88 -8.96
N SER A 124 -23.81 -11.28 -8.01
CA SER A 124 -24.33 -10.42 -6.95
C SER A 124 -23.54 -10.56 -5.64
N VAL A 125 -23.56 -9.51 -4.80
CA VAL A 125 -22.97 -9.52 -3.45
C VAL A 125 -23.50 -10.71 -2.63
N ALA A 126 -24.81 -10.94 -2.65
CA ALA A 126 -25.43 -12.04 -1.92
C ALA A 126 -24.95 -13.43 -2.40
N GLU A 127 -24.64 -13.56 -3.67
CA GLU A 127 -24.10 -14.80 -4.22
C GLU A 127 -22.64 -15.03 -3.81
N ILE A 128 -21.84 -13.97 -3.76
CA ILE A 128 -20.46 -14.02 -3.23
C ILE A 128 -20.50 -14.47 -1.75
N GLU A 129 -21.35 -13.86 -0.92
CA GLU A 129 -21.50 -14.23 0.48
C GLU A 129 -21.93 -15.69 0.65
N ARG A 130 -22.93 -16.13 -0.13
CA ARG A 130 -23.40 -17.51 -0.12
C ARG A 130 -22.30 -18.50 -0.51
N LYS A 131 -21.49 -18.20 -1.53
CA LYS A 131 -20.39 -19.06 -1.98
C LYS A 131 -19.28 -19.18 -0.94
N VAL A 132 -19.01 -18.11 -0.21
CA VAL A 132 -18.08 -18.15 0.95
C VAL A 132 -18.67 -19.01 2.06
N GLU A 133 -19.99 -18.95 2.30
CA GLU A 133 -20.65 -19.79 3.29
C GLU A 133 -20.65 -21.27 2.88
N GLU A 134 -20.90 -21.58 1.63
CA GLU A 134 -20.77 -22.93 1.06
C GLU A 134 -19.32 -23.46 1.21
N ALA A 135 -18.31 -22.61 1.14
CA ALA A 135 -16.93 -22.96 1.42
C ALA A 135 -16.63 -23.19 2.92
N GLY A 136 -17.57 -22.83 3.82
CA GLY A 136 -17.47 -23.06 5.26
C GLY A 136 -16.99 -21.89 6.08
N TYR A 137 -17.00 -20.71 5.51
CA TYR A 137 -16.63 -19.45 6.13
C TYR A 137 -17.79 -18.46 6.06
N LYS A 138 -17.67 -17.28 6.68
CA LYS A 138 -18.68 -16.23 6.52
C LYS A 138 -18.05 -15.02 5.87
N ALA A 139 -18.78 -14.39 4.96
CA ALA A 139 -18.44 -13.10 4.40
C ALA A 139 -19.57 -12.11 4.70
N ARG A 140 -19.21 -10.86 4.91
CA ARG A 140 -20.16 -9.74 5.01
C ARG A 140 -19.58 -8.57 4.25
N LEU A 141 -20.41 -7.89 3.49
CA LEU A 141 -19.99 -6.65 2.82
C LEU A 141 -19.50 -5.65 3.87
N GLU A 142 -18.33 -5.04 3.64
CA GLU A 142 -17.85 -3.94 4.46
C GLU A 142 -18.68 -2.69 4.18
N ILE A 143 -19.63 -2.39 5.08
CA ILE A 143 -20.37 -1.14 5.11
C ILE A 143 -19.58 -0.22 6.06
N ASP A 144 -19.52 1.07 5.78
CA ASP A 144 -18.82 2.09 6.58
C ASP A 144 -19.29 2.10 8.05
N ASN A 145 -18.89 1.08 8.81
CA ASN A 145 -19.06 1.05 10.25
C ASN A 145 -17.80 1.64 10.90
N SER A 146 -17.97 2.41 11.95
CA SER A 146 -16.87 3.08 12.64
C SER A 146 -15.73 2.10 12.96
N VAL A 147 -14.50 2.51 12.71
CA VAL A 147 -13.27 1.73 12.98
C VAL A 147 -13.20 1.31 14.45
N ASP A 148 -13.82 2.09 15.36
CA ASP A 148 -13.92 1.80 16.79
C ASP A 148 -14.68 0.49 17.06
N ASP A 149 -15.81 0.24 16.37
CA ASP A 149 -16.61 -0.99 16.58
C ASP A 149 -15.88 -2.26 16.14
N GLN A 150 -15.05 -2.15 15.09
CA GLN A 150 -14.25 -3.28 14.61
C GLN A 150 -13.08 -3.59 15.56
N ALA A 151 -12.44 -2.55 16.12
CA ALA A 151 -11.37 -2.71 17.09
C ALA A 151 -11.85 -3.37 18.39
N GLU A 152 -13.02 -2.97 18.89
CA GLU A 152 -13.63 -3.58 20.10
C GLU A 152 -13.98 -5.04 19.88
N LYS A 153 -14.62 -5.40 18.76
CA LYS A 153 -14.94 -6.80 18.42
C LYS A 153 -13.70 -7.66 18.36
N LYS A 154 -12.65 -7.16 17.74
CA LYS A 154 -11.38 -7.88 17.62
C LYS A 154 -10.69 -8.08 18.96
N GLN A 155 -10.77 -7.10 19.87
CA GLN A 155 -10.26 -7.24 21.24
C GLN A 155 -11.06 -8.28 22.01
N GLN A 156 -12.40 -8.29 21.90
CA GLN A 156 -13.26 -9.29 22.54
C GLN A 156 -12.95 -10.72 22.05
N GLU A 157 -12.62 -10.88 20.76
CA GLU A 157 -12.20 -12.20 20.22
C GLU A 157 -10.87 -12.67 20.82
N ILE A 158 -9.88 -11.77 20.91
CA ILE A 158 -8.58 -12.06 21.53
C ILE A 158 -8.76 -12.46 23.00
N ASP A 159 -9.56 -11.71 23.74
CA ASP A 159 -9.87 -12.01 25.14
C ASP A 159 -10.61 -13.35 25.28
N GLY A 160 -11.47 -13.66 24.33
CA GLY A 160 -12.14 -14.97 24.24
C GLY A 160 -11.17 -16.14 24.00
N ILE A 161 -10.11 -15.94 23.21
CA ILE A 161 -9.06 -16.95 23.00
C ILE A 161 -8.23 -17.09 24.28
N TRP A 162 -7.88 -15.98 24.95
CA TRP A 162 -7.17 -15.99 26.21
C TRP A 162 -7.91 -16.76 27.30
N LYS A 163 -9.20 -16.50 27.48
CA LYS A 163 -10.04 -17.23 28.42
C LYS A 163 -10.05 -18.73 28.12
N ARG A 164 -10.19 -19.12 26.85
CA ARG A 164 -10.12 -20.54 26.44
C ARG A 164 -8.77 -21.18 26.77
N PHE A 165 -7.66 -20.44 26.54
CA PHE A 165 -6.33 -20.92 26.92
C PHE A 165 -6.21 -21.16 28.42
N ILE A 166 -6.61 -20.19 29.26
CA ILE A 166 -6.54 -20.30 30.72
C ILE A 166 -7.35 -21.50 31.21
N TYR A 167 -8.61 -21.64 30.76
CA TYR A 167 -9.42 -22.79 31.15
C TYR A 167 -8.84 -24.11 30.67
N SER A 168 -8.29 -24.17 29.45
CA SER A 168 -7.58 -25.38 28.98
C SER A 168 -6.35 -25.67 29.83
N ALA A 169 -5.54 -24.68 30.20
CA ALA A 169 -4.34 -24.83 30.99
C ALA A 169 -4.63 -25.34 32.41
N ILE A 170 -5.71 -24.86 33.04
CA ILE A 170 -6.15 -25.33 34.38
C ILE A 170 -6.34 -26.85 34.42
N PHE A 171 -6.86 -27.44 33.34
CA PHE A 171 -7.07 -28.89 33.26
C PHE A 171 -5.84 -29.61 32.67
N THR A 172 -5.11 -29.00 31.76
CA THR A 172 -3.93 -29.63 31.14
C THR A 172 -2.79 -29.81 32.12
N VAL A 173 -2.54 -28.86 33.03
CA VAL A 173 -1.46 -28.96 34.02
C VAL A 173 -1.64 -30.17 34.94
N PRO A 174 -2.82 -30.44 35.54
CA PRO A 174 -3.04 -31.68 36.29
C PRO A 174 -2.90 -32.96 35.47
N VAL A 175 -3.42 -32.99 34.21
CA VAL A 175 -3.23 -34.14 33.32
C VAL A 175 -1.75 -34.40 33.09
N LEU A 176 -0.97 -33.37 32.79
CA LEU A 176 0.46 -33.48 32.55
C LEU A 176 1.19 -33.94 33.82
N TYR A 177 0.84 -33.40 34.98
CA TYR A 177 1.41 -33.83 36.25
C TYR A 177 1.17 -35.32 36.49
N ILE A 178 -0.08 -35.80 36.40
CA ILE A 178 -0.44 -37.19 36.61
C ILE A 178 0.29 -38.12 35.60
N ALA A 179 0.40 -37.72 34.34
CA ALA A 179 1.03 -38.54 33.31
C ALA A 179 2.57 -38.61 33.43
N MET A 180 3.22 -37.57 33.97
CA MET A 180 4.68 -37.45 33.92
C MET A 180 5.38 -37.47 35.30
N ALA A 181 4.65 -37.33 36.40
CA ALA A 181 5.23 -37.19 37.73
C ALA A 181 6.18 -38.33 38.09
N GLU A 182 5.79 -39.56 37.81
CA GLU A 182 6.61 -40.74 38.07
C GLU A 182 7.89 -40.77 37.23
N MET A 183 7.80 -40.36 35.96
CA MET A 183 8.91 -40.33 35.02
C MET A 183 9.97 -39.27 35.39
N VAL A 184 9.54 -38.15 36.02
CA VAL A 184 10.42 -37.02 36.41
C VAL A 184 10.81 -37.11 37.89
N GLY A 185 10.33 -38.13 38.63
CA GLY A 185 10.64 -38.30 40.05
C GLY A 185 9.90 -37.32 40.97
N LEU A 186 8.76 -36.79 40.56
CA LEU A 186 7.91 -35.95 41.38
C LEU A 186 7.00 -36.78 42.30
N PRO A 187 6.67 -36.29 43.51
CA PRO A 187 5.80 -37.02 44.43
C PRO A 187 4.42 -37.23 43.82
N MET A 188 3.98 -38.50 43.81
CA MET A 188 2.65 -38.88 43.30
C MET A 188 1.96 -39.85 44.29
N LEU A 189 0.64 -39.73 44.34
CA LEU A 189 -0.14 -40.69 45.14
C LEU A 189 -0.14 -42.06 44.46
N GLU A 190 0.24 -43.14 45.17
CA GLU A 190 0.28 -44.51 44.63
C GLU A 190 -1.04 -44.90 43.95
N SER A 191 -2.18 -44.43 44.49
CA SER A 191 -3.51 -44.64 43.89
C SER A 191 -3.74 -43.95 42.52
N LEU A 192 -2.87 -43.01 42.15
CA LEU A 192 -2.94 -42.31 40.84
C LEU A 192 -1.78 -42.71 39.92
N SER A 193 -0.99 -43.75 40.27
CA SER A 193 0.07 -44.35 39.46
C SER A 193 -0.52 -45.36 38.48
N PRO A 194 0.06 -45.51 37.27
CA PRO A 194 -0.38 -46.52 36.31
C PRO A 194 -0.19 -47.95 36.81
N MET A 195 0.79 -48.17 37.71
CA MET A 195 1.02 -49.46 38.33
C MET A 195 0.19 -49.71 39.60
N GLY A 196 -0.19 -48.66 40.36
CA GLY A 196 -0.97 -48.77 41.60
C GLY A 196 -2.45 -48.95 41.36
N ASN A 197 -3.07 -48.09 40.50
CA ASN A 197 -4.46 -48.25 40.12
C ASN A 197 -4.71 -47.80 38.68
N PRO A 198 -4.46 -48.71 37.70
CA PRO A 198 -4.62 -48.43 36.28
C PRO A 198 -5.99 -47.83 35.88
N LYS A 199 -7.05 -48.30 36.50
CA LYS A 199 -8.42 -47.85 36.24
C LYS A 199 -8.65 -46.44 36.70
N LEU A 200 -8.22 -46.08 37.90
CA LEU A 200 -8.35 -44.72 38.42
C LEU A 200 -7.46 -43.76 37.64
N PHE A 201 -6.22 -44.16 37.38
CA PHE A 201 -5.25 -43.36 36.57
C PHE A 201 -5.79 -42.99 35.19
N SER A 202 -6.34 -43.94 34.45
CA SER A 202 -6.91 -43.69 33.12
C SER A 202 -8.18 -42.86 33.16
N THR A 203 -9.05 -43.13 34.15
CA THR A 203 -10.34 -42.44 34.32
C THR A 203 -10.16 -40.95 34.68
N VAL A 204 -9.24 -40.66 35.61
CA VAL A 204 -8.98 -39.25 36.01
C VAL A 204 -8.42 -38.47 34.85
N GLN A 205 -7.49 -38.99 34.08
CA GLN A 205 -6.97 -38.32 32.88
C GLN A 205 -8.07 -38.10 31.83
N PHE A 206 -8.90 -39.12 31.58
CA PHE A 206 -10.07 -39.00 30.68
C PHE A 206 -10.98 -37.85 31.10
N ILE A 207 -11.38 -37.79 32.38
CA ILE A 207 -12.30 -36.74 32.90
C ILE A 207 -11.63 -35.35 32.74
N LEU A 208 -10.36 -35.23 33.04
CA LEU A 208 -9.62 -33.96 32.96
C LEU A 208 -9.40 -33.49 31.53
N VAL A 209 -9.28 -34.38 30.55
CA VAL A 209 -9.08 -33.99 29.14
C VAL A 209 -10.38 -33.56 28.45
N LEU A 210 -11.56 -33.96 28.94
CA LEU A 210 -12.84 -33.60 28.34
C LEU A 210 -13.08 -32.07 28.28
N PRO A 211 -12.87 -31.28 29.38
CA PRO A 211 -12.96 -29.82 29.31
C PRO A 211 -11.97 -29.22 28.28
N VAL A 212 -10.73 -29.72 28.19
CA VAL A 212 -9.75 -29.25 27.23
C VAL A 212 -10.22 -29.48 25.80
N SER A 213 -10.78 -30.66 25.52
CA SER A 213 -11.37 -30.99 24.21
C SER A 213 -12.59 -30.12 23.92
N TYR A 214 -13.41 -29.77 24.91
CA TYR A 214 -14.54 -28.85 24.73
C TYR A 214 -14.09 -27.43 24.39
N PHE A 215 -13.10 -26.87 25.09
CA PHE A 215 -12.54 -25.56 24.75
C PHE A 215 -11.81 -25.57 23.40
N GLY A 216 -11.20 -26.69 23.00
CA GLY A 216 -10.56 -26.93 21.70
C GLY A 216 -11.52 -27.36 20.58
N ARG A 217 -12.84 -27.47 20.82
CA ARG A 217 -13.82 -27.99 19.83
C ARG A 217 -13.81 -27.33 18.47
N LYS A 218 -13.38 -26.05 18.38
CA LYS A 218 -13.25 -25.36 17.11
C LYS A 218 -12.25 -26.03 16.17
N PHE A 219 -11.13 -26.53 16.68
CA PHE A 219 -10.14 -27.26 15.87
C PHE A 219 -10.76 -28.51 15.24
N PHE A 220 -11.52 -29.29 16.00
CA PHE A 220 -12.18 -30.47 15.47
C PHE A 220 -13.29 -30.12 14.45
N SER A 221 -14.16 -29.18 14.77
CA SER A 221 -15.29 -28.84 13.89
C SER A 221 -14.83 -28.23 12.56
N VAL A 222 -13.84 -27.36 12.56
CA VAL A 222 -13.29 -26.75 11.35
C VAL A 222 -12.38 -27.74 10.59
N GLY A 223 -11.48 -28.42 11.31
CA GLY A 223 -10.51 -29.34 10.73
C GLY A 223 -11.14 -30.56 10.06
N ILE A 224 -12.11 -31.21 10.71
CA ILE A 224 -12.81 -32.41 10.16
C ILE A 224 -13.67 -31.97 8.94
N ARG A 225 -14.36 -30.83 9.02
CA ARG A 225 -15.14 -30.33 7.89
C ARG A 225 -14.27 -30.01 6.68
N ALA A 226 -13.07 -29.45 6.88
CA ALA A 226 -12.10 -29.21 5.83
C ALA A 226 -11.59 -30.50 5.17
N LEU A 227 -11.33 -31.54 5.98
CA LEU A 227 -10.96 -32.86 5.51
C LEU A 227 -12.06 -33.51 4.65
N LEU A 228 -13.29 -33.51 5.11
CA LEU A 228 -14.44 -34.04 4.37
C LEU A 228 -14.65 -33.34 3.03
N ARG A 229 -14.32 -32.04 2.95
CA ARG A 229 -14.37 -31.24 1.71
C ARG A 229 -13.12 -31.41 0.83
N ARG A 230 -12.18 -32.30 1.17
CA ARG A 230 -10.91 -32.53 0.44
C ARG A 230 -10.02 -31.27 0.33
N LYS A 231 -10.21 -30.31 1.24
CA LYS A 231 -9.39 -29.09 1.35
C LYS A 231 -8.79 -28.99 2.76
N PRO A 232 -7.90 -29.94 3.16
CA PRO A 232 -7.35 -29.96 4.50
C PRO A 232 -6.57 -28.68 4.79
N ASN A 233 -6.67 -28.21 6.04
CA ASN A 233 -6.02 -27.01 6.53
C ASN A 233 -5.25 -27.30 7.83
N MET A 234 -4.69 -26.28 8.46
CA MET A 234 -3.97 -26.40 9.72
C MET A 234 -4.82 -27.07 10.82
N ASP A 235 -6.09 -26.69 10.96
CA ASP A 235 -6.97 -27.28 11.97
C ASP A 235 -7.21 -28.78 11.70
N SER A 236 -7.09 -29.21 10.43
CA SER A 236 -7.16 -30.63 10.07
C SER A 236 -6.00 -31.43 10.67
N LEU A 237 -4.77 -30.89 10.66
CA LEU A 237 -3.61 -31.54 11.27
C LEU A 237 -3.77 -31.66 12.78
N VAL A 238 -4.24 -30.58 13.43
CA VAL A 238 -4.51 -30.56 14.87
C VAL A 238 -5.63 -31.55 15.23
N ALA A 239 -6.72 -31.56 14.47
CA ALA A 239 -7.85 -32.45 14.68
C ALA A 239 -7.44 -33.92 14.54
N LEU A 240 -6.62 -34.24 13.52
CA LEU A 240 -6.09 -35.60 13.32
C LEU A 240 -5.12 -35.98 14.44
N GLY A 241 -4.14 -35.12 14.78
CA GLY A 241 -3.12 -35.43 15.80
C GLY A 241 -3.71 -35.55 17.21
N ALA A 242 -4.43 -34.50 17.69
CA ALA A 242 -5.06 -34.54 19.01
C ALA A 242 -6.22 -35.54 19.09
N GLY A 243 -6.97 -35.70 17.98
CA GLY A 243 -8.05 -36.68 17.89
C GLY A 243 -7.55 -38.11 17.94
N ALA A 244 -6.46 -38.44 17.23
CA ALA A 244 -5.86 -39.77 17.29
C ALA A 244 -5.32 -40.08 18.69
N ALA A 245 -4.65 -39.11 19.33
CA ALA A 245 -4.17 -39.26 20.71
C ALA A 245 -5.33 -39.51 21.69
N PHE A 246 -6.41 -38.73 21.57
CA PHE A 246 -7.59 -38.87 22.41
C PHE A 246 -8.31 -40.21 22.18
N LEU A 247 -8.63 -40.58 20.94
CA LEU A 247 -9.36 -41.79 20.61
C LEU A 247 -8.57 -43.05 20.99
N TYR A 248 -7.26 -43.04 20.76
CA TYR A 248 -6.39 -44.16 21.16
C TYR A 248 -6.34 -44.30 22.69
N SER A 249 -6.30 -43.20 23.44
CA SER A 249 -6.31 -43.24 24.90
C SER A 249 -7.65 -43.72 25.44
N VAL A 250 -8.77 -43.37 24.77
CA VAL A 250 -10.09 -43.95 25.10
C VAL A 250 -10.08 -45.47 24.87
N TYR A 251 -9.54 -45.92 23.71
CA TYR A 251 -9.42 -47.36 23.45
C TYR A 251 -8.54 -48.06 24.48
N SER A 252 -7.38 -47.53 24.85
CA SER A 252 -6.52 -48.04 25.89
C SER A 252 -7.18 -48.06 27.26
N THR A 253 -7.96 -47.03 27.60
CA THR A 253 -8.77 -46.99 28.83
C THR A 253 -9.82 -48.13 28.86
N VAL A 254 -10.48 -48.40 27.75
CA VAL A 254 -11.42 -49.53 27.64
C VAL A 254 -10.71 -50.85 27.86
N LEU A 255 -9.52 -51.06 27.30
CA LEU A 255 -8.69 -52.27 27.51
C LEU A 255 -8.31 -52.45 28.99
N VAL A 256 -7.98 -51.35 29.69
CA VAL A 256 -7.70 -51.39 31.15
C VAL A 256 -8.93 -51.89 31.93
N TYR A 257 -10.15 -51.49 31.54
CA TYR A 257 -11.40 -51.98 32.16
C TYR A 257 -11.71 -53.42 31.78
N LEU A 258 -11.26 -53.88 30.62
CA LEU A 258 -11.39 -55.28 30.17
C LEU A 258 -10.33 -56.25 30.79
N GLY A 259 -9.33 -55.71 31.55
CA GLY A 259 -8.37 -56.48 32.26
C GLY A 259 -6.92 -56.40 31.78
N ASP A 260 -6.64 -55.62 30.74
CA ASP A 260 -5.28 -55.35 30.31
C ASP A 260 -4.72 -54.12 31.03
N GLU A 261 -4.15 -54.34 32.21
CA GLU A 261 -3.62 -53.25 33.05
C GLU A 261 -2.41 -52.55 32.41
N HIS A 262 -1.65 -53.24 31.55
CA HIS A 262 -0.49 -52.68 30.84
C HIS A 262 -0.92 -51.61 29.83
N ALA A 263 -2.15 -51.59 29.34
CA ALA A 263 -2.67 -50.56 28.46
C ALA A 263 -2.64 -49.15 29.07
N ALA A 264 -2.66 -49.06 30.43
CA ALA A 264 -2.56 -47.81 31.17
C ALA A 264 -1.19 -47.04 30.93
N MET A 265 -0.15 -47.79 30.55
CA MET A 265 1.15 -47.21 30.26
C MET A 265 1.20 -46.53 28.86
N ASN A 266 0.19 -46.78 28.01
CA ASN A 266 0.17 -46.31 26.63
C ASN A 266 -0.98 -45.25 26.43
N LEU A 267 -1.23 -44.42 27.41
CA LEU A 267 -2.16 -43.30 27.29
C LEU A 267 -1.45 -42.09 26.69
N TYR A 268 -2.19 -41.30 25.93
CA TYR A 268 -1.74 -40.04 25.28
C TYR A 268 -2.75 -38.88 25.55
N TYR A 269 -3.51 -38.94 26.65
CA TYR A 269 -4.43 -37.87 27.05
C TYR A 269 -3.69 -36.55 27.30
N GLU A 270 -2.49 -36.63 27.92
CA GLU A 270 -1.62 -35.50 28.16
C GLU A 270 -1.16 -34.86 26.83
N SER A 271 -0.84 -35.70 25.84
CA SER A 271 -0.42 -35.24 24.52
C SER A 271 -1.57 -34.47 23.83
N ALA A 272 -2.79 -35.03 23.85
CA ALA A 272 -3.97 -34.35 23.30
C ALA A 272 -4.24 -33.01 24.01
N ALA A 273 -4.18 -32.99 25.35
CA ALA A 273 -4.41 -31.81 26.17
C ALA A 273 -3.37 -30.72 25.89
N VAL A 274 -2.08 -31.08 25.89
CA VAL A 274 -0.97 -30.17 25.68
C VAL A 274 -1.01 -29.58 24.25
N ILE A 275 -1.25 -30.41 23.21
CA ILE A 275 -1.37 -29.95 21.83
C ILE A 275 -2.47 -28.90 21.72
N LEU A 276 -3.69 -29.16 22.20
CA LEU A 276 -4.81 -28.23 22.11
C LEU A 276 -4.53 -26.93 22.88
N THR A 277 -3.92 -27.02 24.04
CA THR A 277 -3.63 -25.86 24.91
C THR A 277 -2.53 -25.00 24.31
N LEU A 278 -1.41 -25.58 23.86
CA LEU A 278 -0.30 -24.82 23.28
C LEU A 278 -0.67 -24.19 21.93
N ILE A 279 -1.46 -24.88 21.11
CA ILE A 279 -1.93 -24.28 19.84
C ILE A 279 -2.91 -23.13 20.12
N THR A 280 -3.76 -23.24 21.16
CA THR A 280 -4.62 -22.13 21.59
C THR A 280 -3.79 -20.94 22.08
N LEU A 281 -2.70 -21.16 22.80
CA LEU A 281 -1.74 -20.12 23.18
C LEU A 281 -1.10 -19.48 21.95
N GLY A 282 -0.67 -20.31 20.99
CA GLY A 282 -0.13 -19.82 19.70
C GLY A 282 -1.13 -18.90 18.97
N LYS A 283 -2.41 -19.28 18.93
CA LYS A 283 -3.49 -18.46 18.37
C LYS A 283 -3.73 -17.16 19.12
N TYR A 284 -3.58 -17.15 20.44
CA TYR A 284 -3.64 -15.93 21.23
C TYR A 284 -2.50 -14.95 20.82
N PHE A 285 -1.25 -15.44 20.78
CA PHE A 285 -0.12 -14.60 20.36
C PHE A 285 -0.27 -14.12 18.93
N GLU A 286 -0.81 -14.94 18.05
CA GLU A 286 -1.15 -14.54 16.67
C GLU A 286 -2.15 -13.38 16.66
N GLY A 287 -3.25 -13.46 17.42
CA GLY A 287 -4.28 -12.43 17.54
C GLY A 287 -3.73 -11.12 18.09
N VAL A 288 -2.97 -11.17 19.21
CA VAL A 288 -2.32 -9.99 19.79
C VAL A 288 -1.34 -9.33 18.81
N SER A 289 -0.61 -10.14 18.06
CA SER A 289 0.37 -9.65 17.11
C SER A 289 -0.28 -8.95 15.92
N LYS A 290 -1.34 -9.54 15.37
CA LYS A 290 -2.17 -8.91 14.33
C LYS A 290 -2.73 -7.57 14.80
N SER A 291 -3.30 -7.51 16.01
CA SER A 291 -3.84 -6.28 16.58
C SER A 291 -2.77 -5.19 16.74
N ARG A 292 -1.57 -5.52 17.23
CA ARG A 292 -0.48 -4.56 17.40
C ARG A 292 0.10 -4.04 16.08
N THR A 293 0.01 -4.79 15.00
CA THR A 293 0.51 -4.36 13.68
C THR A 293 -0.49 -3.49 12.93
N THR A 294 -1.78 -3.61 13.19
CA THR A 294 -2.85 -2.78 12.60
C THR A 294 -2.90 -1.35 13.20
N ASN A 295 -2.21 -1.11 14.31
CA ASN A 295 -2.24 0.18 15.03
C ASN A 295 -1.74 1.41 14.24
N ALA A 296 -1.03 1.25 13.12
CA ALA A 296 -0.60 2.40 12.30
C ALA A 296 -1.80 3.12 11.66
N ILE A 297 -2.74 2.37 11.09
CA ILE A 297 -3.98 2.94 10.52
C ILE A 297 -4.86 3.52 11.62
N SER A 298 -5.04 2.79 12.73
CA SER A 298 -5.86 3.28 13.85
C SER A 298 -5.33 4.60 14.43
N LYS A 299 -4.01 4.82 14.41
CA LYS A 299 -3.42 6.10 14.78
C LYS A 299 -3.79 7.21 13.80
N LEU A 300 -3.77 6.95 12.50
CA LEU A 300 -4.15 7.93 11.48
C LEU A 300 -5.63 8.29 11.59
N VAL A 301 -6.51 7.29 11.75
CA VAL A 301 -7.95 7.51 11.98
C VAL A 301 -8.22 8.30 13.24
N GLY A 302 -7.50 8.04 14.33
CA GLY A 302 -7.62 8.77 15.59
C GLY A 302 -7.11 10.24 15.54
N LEU A 303 -6.59 10.69 14.40
CA LEU A 303 -6.18 12.09 14.22
C LEU A 303 -7.36 13.00 13.91
N VAL A 304 -8.42 12.53 13.29
CA VAL A 304 -9.60 13.32 12.96
C VAL A 304 -10.34 13.71 14.24
N PRO A 305 -10.61 14.99 14.49
CA PRO A 305 -11.46 15.39 15.61
C PRO A 305 -12.91 14.96 15.32
N LYS A 306 -13.66 14.64 16.38
CA LYS A 306 -15.07 14.22 16.24
C LYS A 306 -16.01 15.42 16.06
N THR A 307 -15.60 16.61 16.49
CA THR A 307 -16.37 17.85 16.42
C THR A 307 -15.53 19.00 15.87
N ALA A 308 -16.18 20.00 15.31
CA ALA A 308 -15.56 21.22 14.80
C ALA A 308 -16.39 22.44 15.16
N ASN A 309 -15.76 23.63 15.20
CA ASN A 309 -16.42 24.90 15.43
C ASN A 309 -16.81 25.51 14.09
N SER A 310 -18.09 25.41 13.72
CA SER A 310 -18.65 26.00 12.50
C SER A 310 -19.24 27.37 12.75
N ILE A 311 -19.09 28.28 11.79
CA ILE A 311 -19.71 29.63 11.83
C ILE A 311 -20.96 29.59 10.95
N ILE A 312 -22.12 29.64 11.61
CA ILE A 312 -23.44 29.67 10.95
C ILE A 312 -24.11 31.00 11.30
N ASP A 313 -24.52 31.78 10.29
CA ASP A 313 -25.12 33.09 10.46
C ASP A 313 -24.31 34.07 11.34
N GLY A 314 -22.97 33.90 11.37
CA GLY A 314 -22.07 34.76 12.16
C GLY A 314 -21.87 34.31 13.59
N GLU A 315 -22.57 33.27 14.07
CA GLU A 315 -22.43 32.67 15.39
C GLU A 315 -21.65 31.36 15.34
N GLU A 316 -20.95 31.03 16.41
CA GLU A 316 -20.14 29.81 16.52
C GLU A 316 -20.99 28.66 17.07
N HIS A 317 -21.00 27.55 16.37
CA HIS A 317 -21.69 26.31 16.75
C HIS A 317 -20.73 25.14 16.72
N VAL A 318 -20.75 24.30 17.76
CA VAL A 318 -20.03 23.03 17.78
C VAL A 318 -20.86 21.99 17.05
N VAL A 319 -20.36 21.48 15.94
CA VAL A 319 -21.05 20.50 15.08
C VAL A 319 -20.21 19.21 14.96
N ALA A 320 -20.85 18.11 14.67
CA ALA A 320 -20.13 16.87 14.34
C ALA A 320 -19.44 17.03 12.97
N VAL A 321 -18.21 16.52 12.83
CA VAL A 321 -17.45 16.65 11.56
C VAL A 321 -18.17 15.99 10.40
N ASP A 322 -18.95 14.94 10.65
CA ASP A 322 -19.72 14.21 9.63
C ASP A 322 -20.94 15.03 9.10
N GLU A 323 -21.35 16.09 9.79
CA GLU A 323 -22.46 16.98 9.40
C GLU A 323 -21.98 18.15 8.53
N ILE A 324 -20.67 18.36 8.43
CA ILE A 324 -20.07 19.49 7.70
C ILE A 324 -20.10 19.23 6.19
N SER A 325 -20.42 20.26 5.44
CA SER A 325 -20.48 20.24 3.98
C SER A 325 -19.39 21.09 3.35
N THR A 326 -19.09 20.79 2.08
CA THR A 326 -18.16 21.62 1.29
C THR A 326 -18.70 23.05 1.17
N GLY A 327 -17.87 24.03 1.53
CA GLY A 327 -18.23 25.46 1.53
C GLY A 327 -18.47 26.04 2.92
N ASP A 328 -18.65 25.20 3.95
CA ASP A 328 -18.83 25.65 5.33
C ASP A 328 -17.60 26.39 5.84
N ILE A 329 -17.80 27.31 6.77
CA ILE A 329 -16.72 28.08 7.38
C ILE A 329 -16.46 27.53 8.79
N LEU A 330 -15.22 27.13 9.03
CA LEU A 330 -14.79 26.62 10.33
C LEU A 330 -13.78 27.56 10.99
N LEU A 331 -13.88 27.68 12.32
CA LEU A 331 -12.92 28.40 13.15
C LEU A 331 -11.96 27.41 13.80
N VAL A 332 -10.66 27.66 13.65
CA VAL A 332 -9.61 26.82 14.24
C VAL A 332 -8.71 27.63 15.15
N ARG A 333 -8.71 27.30 16.44
CA ARG A 333 -7.92 27.97 17.49
C ARG A 333 -6.56 27.33 17.69
N PRO A 334 -5.60 28.05 18.31
CA PRO A 334 -4.31 27.47 18.71
C PRO A 334 -4.50 26.22 19.57
N GLY A 335 -3.76 25.15 19.22
CA GLY A 335 -3.85 23.85 19.89
C GLY A 335 -4.94 22.94 19.34
N GLU A 336 -5.87 23.42 18.54
CA GLU A 336 -6.91 22.61 17.91
C GLU A 336 -6.38 21.91 16.64
N LYS A 337 -6.98 20.79 16.34
CA LYS A 337 -6.75 20.08 15.08
C LYS A 337 -7.63 20.69 13.99
N VAL A 338 -7.10 20.84 12.79
CA VAL A 338 -7.86 21.19 11.59
C VAL A 338 -8.85 20.05 11.29
N PRO A 339 -10.17 20.31 11.23
CA PRO A 339 -11.14 19.21 11.15
C PRO A 339 -11.18 18.52 9.77
N LEU A 340 -11.10 19.30 8.69
CA LEU A 340 -11.24 18.88 7.31
C LEU A 340 -10.27 19.66 6.42
N ASP A 341 -10.15 19.26 5.15
CA ASP A 341 -9.36 20.00 4.17
C ASP A 341 -10.05 21.30 3.77
N GLY A 342 -9.29 22.37 3.66
CA GLY A 342 -9.85 23.68 3.29
C GLY A 342 -8.81 24.70 2.89
N VAL A 343 -9.30 25.93 2.77
CA VAL A 343 -8.50 27.12 2.43
C VAL A 343 -8.73 28.18 3.49
N VAL A 344 -7.66 28.81 3.97
CA VAL A 344 -7.74 29.93 4.93
C VAL A 344 -8.38 31.14 4.25
N ILE A 345 -9.45 31.68 4.84
CA ILE A 345 -10.15 32.87 4.35
C ILE A 345 -9.93 34.11 5.22
N GLU A 346 -9.57 33.91 6.49
CA GLU A 346 -9.32 35.02 7.44
C GLU A 346 -8.31 34.56 8.49
N GLY A 347 -7.40 35.44 8.89
CA GLY A 347 -6.39 35.14 9.92
C GLY A 347 -5.06 34.67 9.34
N ARG A 348 -4.09 34.44 10.23
CA ARG A 348 -2.76 33.92 9.93
C ARG A 348 -2.32 33.00 11.07
N SER A 349 -1.69 31.90 10.77
CA SER A 349 -1.17 30.98 11.78
C SER A 349 0.00 30.15 11.26
N THR A 350 0.66 29.43 12.18
CA THR A 350 1.56 28.32 11.85
C THR A 350 0.86 27.00 12.15
N VAL A 351 0.91 26.08 11.22
CA VAL A 351 0.23 24.78 11.30
C VAL A 351 1.26 23.66 11.25
N ASP A 352 1.20 22.76 12.21
CA ASP A 352 2.03 21.56 12.27
C ASP A 352 1.40 20.45 11.44
N GLU A 353 1.99 20.16 10.30
CA GLU A 353 1.58 19.11 9.37
C GLU A 353 2.43 17.83 9.52
N SER A 354 3.26 17.73 10.57
CA SER A 354 4.22 16.63 10.78
C SER A 354 3.61 15.24 10.79
N MET A 355 2.34 15.11 11.19
CA MET A 355 1.62 13.84 11.21
C MET A 355 1.31 13.31 9.80
N LEU A 356 1.28 14.20 8.80
CA LEU A 356 0.99 13.86 7.40
C LEU A 356 2.26 13.88 6.55
N THR A 357 3.06 14.93 6.71
CA THR A 357 4.28 15.14 5.93
C THR A 357 5.51 14.51 6.60
N GLY A 358 5.49 14.31 7.92
CA GLY A 358 6.64 13.90 8.72
C GLY A 358 7.69 15.01 8.92
N GLU A 359 7.40 16.29 8.56
CA GLU A 359 8.25 17.43 8.81
C GLU A 359 7.93 18.07 10.16
N SER A 360 8.97 18.27 10.99
CA SER A 360 8.78 18.80 12.35
C SER A 360 8.64 20.32 12.41
N ILE A 361 8.88 21.04 11.30
CA ILE A 361 8.81 22.49 11.25
C ILE A 361 7.39 22.91 10.87
N PRO A 362 6.68 23.69 11.72
CA PRO A 362 5.35 24.17 11.39
C PRO A 362 5.39 25.11 10.18
N VAL A 363 4.38 24.99 9.31
CA VAL A 363 4.24 25.75 8.06
C VAL A 363 3.38 27.00 8.31
N GLU A 364 3.83 28.16 7.85
CA GLU A 364 3.02 29.38 7.88
C GLU A 364 1.84 29.28 6.92
N LYS A 365 0.65 29.68 7.39
CA LYS A 365 -0.59 29.71 6.62
C LYS A 365 -1.18 31.09 6.68
N ASP A 366 -1.26 31.73 5.53
CA ASP A 366 -1.88 33.01 5.29
C ASP A 366 -3.21 32.85 4.51
N ILE A 367 -3.89 33.93 4.22
CA ILE A 367 -5.11 33.94 3.40
C ILE A 367 -4.83 33.28 2.04
N ASN A 368 -5.74 32.43 1.60
CA ASN A 368 -5.65 31.54 0.43
C ASN A 368 -4.67 30.34 0.56
N SER A 369 -4.02 30.16 1.71
CA SER A 369 -3.21 28.95 1.96
C SER A 369 -4.12 27.74 2.15
N LYS A 370 -3.76 26.62 1.54
CA LYS A 370 -4.41 25.32 1.78
C LYS A 370 -4.04 24.80 3.16
N VAL A 371 -5.00 24.24 3.88
CA VAL A 371 -4.83 23.52 5.14
C VAL A 371 -5.42 22.13 5.02
N VAL A 372 -4.73 21.16 5.59
CA VAL A 372 -5.09 19.74 5.52
C VAL A 372 -5.68 19.27 6.84
N GLY A 373 -6.73 18.48 6.78
CA GLY A 373 -7.36 17.88 7.96
C GLY A 373 -6.38 17.08 8.81
N ALA A 374 -6.61 17.04 10.12
CA ALA A 374 -5.76 16.43 11.15
C ALA A 374 -4.43 17.14 11.48
N SER A 375 -4.02 18.18 10.74
CA SER A 375 -2.91 19.04 11.13
C SER A 375 -3.25 19.84 12.39
N ILE A 376 -2.25 20.32 13.13
CA ILE A 376 -2.44 21.02 14.42
C ILE A 376 -2.13 22.50 14.26
N ASN A 377 -3.08 23.35 14.58
CA ASN A 377 -2.87 24.78 14.64
C ASN A 377 -2.01 25.16 15.86
N LYS A 378 -0.92 25.92 15.68
CA LYS A 378 0.03 26.23 16.75
C LYS A 378 -0.14 27.63 17.36
N THR A 379 -0.29 28.68 16.55
CA THR A 379 -0.09 30.06 17.05
C THR A 379 -1.32 30.94 16.94
N GLY A 380 -1.82 31.22 15.74
CA GLY A 380 -2.91 32.16 15.49
C GLY A 380 -4.29 31.51 15.45
N VAL A 381 -5.33 32.32 15.38
CA VAL A 381 -6.69 31.88 15.07
C VAL A 381 -6.94 32.16 13.62
N PHE A 382 -7.51 31.20 12.89
CA PHE A 382 -7.90 31.40 11.50
C PHE A 382 -9.28 30.82 11.21
N LYS A 383 -9.96 31.41 10.22
CA LYS A 383 -11.15 30.84 9.63
C LYS A 383 -10.80 30.18 8.30
N MET A 384 -11.34 29.01 8.08
CA MET A 384 -11.14 28.26 6.84
C MET A 384 -12.47 27.93 6.18
N LYS A 385 -12.46 27.88 4.85
CA LYS A 385 -13.57 27.36 4.05
C LYS A 385 -13.27 25.92 3.68
N VAL A 386 -14.18 25.01 3.98
CA VAL A 386 -14.05 23.58 3.69
C VAL A 386 -14.08 23.35 2.18
N THR A 387 -13.14 22.59 1.67
CA THR A 387 -13.02 22.22 0.25
C THR A 387 -13.26 20.75 -0.03
N LYS A 388 -12.95 19.86 0.92
CA LYS A 388 -13.14 18.42 0.79
C LYS A 388 -13.74 17.85 2.07
N VAL A 389 -14.66 16.89 1.96
CA VAL A 389 -15.35 16.24 3.07
C VAL A 389 -15.35 14.73 2.91
N GLY A 390 -15.53 13.99 4.00
CA GLY A 390 -15.68 12.52 3.99
C GLY A 390 -14.51 11.78 3.33
N LYS A 391 -14.81 10.99 2.31
CA LYS A 391 -13.83 10.12 1.61
C LYS A 391 -12.83 10.90 0.74
N ASP A 392 -13.18 12.13 0.38
CA ASP A 392 -12.37 12.95 -0.52
C ASP A 392 -11.27 13.73 0.22
N THR A 393 -11.28 13.74 1.57
CA THR A 393 -10.22 14.38 2.36
C THR A 393 -8.88 13.69 2.14
N THR A 394 -7.80 14.47 2.16
CA THR A 394 -6.42 13.98 2.00
C THR A 394 -6.11 12.86 2.98
N LEU A 395 -6.50 12.99 4.25
CA LEU A 395 -6.28 11.94 5.24
C LEU A 395 -7.05 10.64 4.91
N SER A 396 -8.31 10.75 4.47
CA SER A 396 -9.11 9.58 4.06
C SER A 396 -8.48 8.87 2.86
N GLN A 397 -7.94 9.61 1.90
CA GLN A 397 -7.20 9.05 0.76
C GLN A 397 -5.91 8.35 1.22
N ILE A 398 -5.15 8.93 2.15
CA ILE A 398 -3.96 8.29 2.74
C ILE A 398 -4.32 6.99 3.42
N ILE A 399 -5.37 6.98 4.25
CA ILE A 399 -5.85 5.78 4.95
C ILE A 399 -6.20 4.70 3.92
N LYS A 400 -6.96 5.05 2.89
CA LYS A 400 -7.34 4.13 1.80
C LYS A 400 -6.12 3.54 1.10
N LEU A 401 -5.13 4.36 0.73
CA LEU A 401 -3.90 3.87 0.08
C LEU A 401 -3.15 2.86 0.96
N VAL A 402 -3.07 3.11 2.27
CA VAL A 402 -2.42 2.17 3.21
C VAL A 402 -3.24 0.88 3.34
N GLU A 403 -4.56 0.96 3.37
CA GLU A 403 -5.46 -0.21 3.39
C GLU A 403 -5.33 -1.04 2.12
N ASP A 404 -5.33 -0.40 0.95
CA ASP A 404 -5.17 -1.06 -0.35
C ASP A 404 -3.82 -1.78 -0.44
N ALA A 405 -2.74 -1.15 0.04
CA ALA A 405 -1.43 -1.78 0.14
C ALA A 405 -1.44 -3.03 1.03
N GLN A 406 -2.12 -2.96 2.17
CA GLN A 406 -2.23 -4.08 3.11
C GLN A 406 -3.11 -5.21 2.57
N ASN A 407 -4.14 -4.89 1.80
CA ASN A 407 -5.06 -5.87 1.22
C ASN A 407 -4.51 -6.52 -0.07
N SER A 408 -3.52 -5.90 -0.71
CA SER A 408 -2.87 -6.45 -1.91
C SER A 408 -1.92 -7.61 -1.55
N LYS A 409 -1.63 -8.50 -2.51
CA LYS A 409 -0.69 -9.62 -2.34
C LYS A 409 0.51 -9.50 -3.25
N ALA A 410 1.69 -9.39 -2.66
CA ALA A 410 2.96 -9.48 -3.38
C ALA A 410 3.14 -10.87 -4.03
N PRO A 411 3.88 -10.98 -5.15
CA PRO A 411 4.19 -12.27 -5.80
C PRO A 411 4.80 -13.30 -4.84
N ILE A 412 5.67 -12.89 -3.92
CA ILE A 412 6.25 -13.76 -2.89
C ILE A 412 5.19 -14.33 -1.93
N ALA A 413 4.13 -13.57 -1.63
CA ALA A 413 3.03 -14.03 -0.80
C ALA A 413 2.18 -15.08 -1.52
N LYS A 414 1.89 -14.85 -2.83
CA LYS A 414 1.17 -15.81 -3.66
C LYS A 414 1.91 -17.14 -3.75
N LEU A 415 3.26 -17.11 -3.85
CA LEU A 415 4.09 -18.32 -3.86
C LEU A 415 4.01 -19.05 -2.52
N ALA A 416 4.10 -18.34 -1.39
CA ALA A 416 3.98 -18.93 -0.05
C ALA A 416 2.60 -19.59 0.17
N ASP A 417 1.52 -18.95 -0.27
CA ASP A 417 0.17 -19.50 -0.21
C ASP A 417 0.03 -20.78 -1.05
N LYS A 418 0.59 -20.80 -2.26
CA LYS A 418 0.61 -22.00 -3.13
C LYS A 418 1.34 -23.18 -2.47
N ILE A 419 2.51 -22.91 -1.89
CA ILE A 419 3.28 -23.93 -1.16
C ILE A 419 2.47 -24.45 0.04
N SER A 420 1.85 -23.56 0.81
CA SER A 420 1.02 -23.92 1.96
C SER A 420 -0.17 -24.84 1.59
N GLY A 421 -0.80 -24.60 0.46
CA GLY A 421 -1.93 -25.41 -0.02
C GLY A 421 -1.57 -26.86 -0.37
N VAL A 422 -0.34 -27.09 -0.84
CA VAL A 422 0.16 -28.42 -1.21
C VAL A 422 0.81 -29.12 0.00
N PHE A 423 1.37 -28.37 0.93
CA PHE A 423 2.14 -28.87 2.05
C PHE A 423 1.32 -29.75 3.00
N VAL A 424 0.11 -29.33 3.37
CA VAL A 424 -0.74 -30.06 4.33
C VAL A 424 -1.11 -31.47 3.84
N PRO A 425 -1.60 -31.66 2.60
CA PRO A 425 -1.83 -33.00 2.05
C PRO A 425 -0.60 -33.89 2.03
N ILE A 426 0.57 -33.35 1.64
CA ILE A 426 1.83 -34.09 1.59
C ILE A 426 2.21 -34.58 3.00
N VAL A 427 2.09 -33.73 3.99
CA VAL A 427 2.43 -34.09 5.37
C VAL A 427 1.52 -35.18 5.92
N ILE A 428 0.22 -35.15 5.62
CA ILE A 428 -0.69 -36.23 6.03
C ILE A 428 -0.24 -37.56 5.45
N VAL A 429 0.13 -37.60 4.17
CA VAL A 429 0.62 -38.80 3.50
C VAL A 429 1.97 -39.27 4.10
N LEU A 430 2.89 -38.34 4.35
CA LEU A 430 4.19 -38.66 4.99
C LEU A 430 4.01 -39.22 6.40
N ALA A 431 3.11 -38.66 7.19
CA ALA A 431 2.80 -39.15 8.53
C ALA A 431 2.31 -40.61 8.49
N LEU A 432 1.38 -40.89 7.58
CA LEU A 432 0.84 -42.25 7.39
C LEU A 432 1.91 -43.22 6.91
N ILE A 433 2.72 -42.83 5.92
CA ILE A 433 3.83 -43.64 5.40
C ILE A 433 4.83 -43.96 6.53
N ALA A 434 5.23 -42.95 7.31
CA ALA A 434 6.17 -43.14 8.43
C ALA A 434 5.60 -44.13 9.47
N GLY A 435 4.34 -43.98 9.86
CA GLY A 435 3.69 -44.90 10.79
C GLY A 435 3.60 -46.33 10.26
N ILE A 436 3.26 -46.50 8.98
CA ILE A 436 3.18 -47.80 8.30
C ILE A 436 4.58 -48.43 8.23
N LEU A 437 5.61 -47.68 7.85
CA LEU A 437 6.99 -48.21 7.78
C LEU A 437 7.48 -48.66 9.14
N TRP A 438 7.25 -47.91 10.19
CA TRP A 438 7.64 -48.32 11.54
C TRP A 438 6.89 -49.56 12.00
N TYR A 439 5.60 -49.71 11.69
CA TYR A 439 4.81 -50.88 12.08
C TYR A 439 5.21 -52.14 11.33
N PHE A 440 5.35 -52.08 10.01
CA PHE A 440 5.59 -53.28 9.17
C PHE A 440 7.05 -53.57 8.91
N VAL A 441 7.94 -52.56 8.86
CA VAL A 441 9.35 -52.73 8.54
C VAL A 441 10.23 -52.58 9.81
N GLY A 442 9.87 -51.65 10.68
CA GLY A 442 10.57 -51.39 11.93
C GLY A 442 10.16 -52.33 13.07
N ASP A 443 9.20 -53.23 12.86
CA ASP A 443 8.62 -54.16 13.84
C ASP A 443 8.25 -53.48 15.17
N ALA A 444 7.80 -52.22 15.05
CA ALA A 444 7.44 -51.40 16.20
C ALA A 444 5.97 -51.64 16.62
N SER A 445 5.68 -51.42 17.90
CA SER A 445 4.30 -51.52 18.38
C SER A 445 3.37 -50.52 17.70
N TRP A 446 2.07 -50.80 17.62
CA TRP A 446 1.07 -49.89 17.12
C TRP A 446 1.08 -48.54 17.86
N SER A 447 1.27 -48.59 19.19
CA SER A 447 1.41 -47.39 20.03
C SER A 447 2.60 -46.50 19.60
N PHE A 448 3.75 -47.10 19.29
CA PHE A 448 4.93 -46.38 18.82
C PHE A 448 4.68 -45.72 17.43
N SER A 449 4.11 -46.49 16.50
CA SER A 449 3.78 -46.01 15.15
C SER A 449 2.79 -44.86 15.18
N LEU A 450 1.78 -44.95 16.04
CA LEU A 450 0.78 -43.88 16.25
C LEU A 450 1.43 -42.62 16.83
N LYS A 451 2.35 -42.77 17.78
CA LYS A 451 3.13 -41.65 18.33
C LYS A 451 3.93 -40.91 17.25
N ILE A 452 4.52 -41.62 16.30
CA ILE A 452 5.21 -41.04 15.12
C ILE A 452 4.21 -40.27 14.25
N ILE A 453 3.06 -40.87 13.91
CA ILE A 453 2.04 -40.21 13.11
C ILE A 453 1.61 -38.88 13.77
N ILE A 454 1.30 -38.90 15.06
CA ILE A 454 0.89 -37.72 15.82
C ILE A 454 1.99 -36.67 15.83
N ALA A 455 3.25 -37.06 16.11
CA ALA A 455 4.39 -36.15 16.15
C ALA A 455 4.61 -35.45 14.81
N VAL A 456 4.53 -36.18 13.68
CA VAL A 456 4.67 -35.62 12.33
C VAL A 456 3.52 -34.66 12.02
N LEU A 457 2.27 -35.02 12.32
CA LEU A 457 1.11 -34.15 12.05
C LEU A 457 1.20 -32.84 12.85
N VAL A 458 1.70 -32.88 14.07
CA VAL A 458 1.79 -31.71 14.94
C VAL A 458 2.95 -30.81 14.53
N ILE A 459 4.17 -31.35 14.34
CA ILE A 459 5.37 -30.54 14.00
C ILE A 459 5.24 -29.87 12.64
N ALA A 460 4.50 -30.47 11.73
CA ALA A 460 4.34 -29.97 10.38
C ALA A 460 3.30 -28.84 10.22
N CYS A 461 2.72 -28.35 11.31
CA CYS A 461 1.81 -27.21 11.23
C CYS A 461 2.54 -25.96 10.69
N PRO A 462 2.18 -25.41 9.53
CA PRO A 462 2.81 -24.20 9.00
C PRO A 462 2.21 -22.92 9.62
N CYS A 463 2.07 -22.89 10.96
CA CYS A 463 1.36 -21.83 11.69
C CYS A 463 1.95 -20.44 11.44
N ALA A 464 3.28 -20.32 11.39
CA ALA A 464 4.00 -19.06 11.19
C ALA A 464 3.94 -18.56 9.74
N LEU A 465 3.74 -19.46 8.76
CA LEU A 465 3.79 -19.12 7.33
C LEU A 465 2.72 -18.10 6.93
N GLY A 466 1.52 -18.26 7.46
CA GLY A 466 0.41 -17.33 7.19
C GLY A 466 0.62 -15.91 7.72
N LEU A 467 1.53 -15.72 8.68
CA LEU A 467 1.87 -14.43 9.27
C LEU A 467 3.14 -13.82 8.65
N ALA A 468 4.01 -14.62 8.06
CA ALA A 468 5.34 -14.21 7.64
C ALA A 468 5.36 -13.01 6.70
N THR A 469 4.50 -13.00 5.69
CA THR A 469 4.41 -11.92 4.70
C THR A 469 3.50 -10.78 5.14
N PRO A 470 2.23 -11.02 5.54
CA PRO A 470 1.33 -9.91 5.84
C PRO A 470 1.81 -9.03 7.01
N THR A 471 2.38 -9.62 8.05
CA THR A 471 2.86 -8.84 9.21
C THR A 471 4.01 -7.91 8.82
N ALA A 472 4.96 -8.36 8.00
CA ALA A 472 6.06 -7.55 7.54
C ALA A 472 5.59 -6.42 6.60
N ILE A 473 4.63 -6.70 5.70
CA ILE A 473 4.01 -5.67 4.83
C ILE A 473 3.31 -4.62 5.69
N MET A 474 2.47 -5.03 6.64
CA MET A 474 1.74 -4.09 7.51
C MET A 474 2.68 -3.18 8.30
N VAL A 475 3.76 -3.74 8.86
CA VAL A 475 4.76 -2.95 9.59
C VAL A 475 5.55 -2.04 8.63
N GLY A 476 5.93 -2.54 7.46
CA GLY A 476 6.69 -1.80 6.46
C GLY A 476 5.88 -0.64 5.88
N THR A 477 4.66 -0.88 5.39
CA THR A 477 3.77 0.17 4.84
C THR A 477 3.38 1.19 5.90
N GLY A 478 3.09 0.73 7.14
CA GLY A 478 2.81 1.61 8.26
C GLY A 478 4.00 2.50 8.61
N LYS A 479 5.24 1.95 8.60
CA LYS A 479 6.47 2.73 8.79
C LYS A 479 6.70 3.74 7.66
N GLY A 480 6.38 3.37 6.42
CA GLY A 480 6.40 4.27 5.27
C GLY A 480 5.44 5.44 5.46
N ALA A 481 4.19 5.16 5.80
CA ALA A 481 3.15 6.17 6.01
C ALA A 481 3.53 7.16 7.13
N GLU A 482 4.12 6.69 8.25
CA GLU A 482 4.66 7.56 9.32
C GLU A 482 5.73 8.55 8.82
N HIS A 483 6.36 8.29 7.67
CA HIS A 483 7.41 9.13 7.06
C HIS A 483 6.96 9.81 5.76
N GLY A 484 5.65 9.81 5.47
CA GLY A 484 5.11 10.40 4.27
C GLY A 484 5.38 9.59 2.98
N ILE A 485 5.72 8.30 3.11
CA ILE A 485 5.92 7.38 1.98
C ILE A 485 4.69 6.47 1.88
N LEU A 486 3.82 6.74 0.92
CA LEU A 486 2.59 5.99 0.70
C LEU A 486 2.80 4.97 -0.41
N ILE A 487 2.72 3.69 -0.06
CA ILE A 487 2.90 2.57 -0.98
C ILE A 487 1.50 2.02 -1.31
N LYS A 488 1.10 2.00 -2.57
CA LYS A 488 -0.24 1.60 -2.98
C LYS A 488 -0.47 0.09 -3.01
N SER A 489 0.61 -0.69 -3.15
CA SER A 489 0.48 -2.15 -3.21
C SER A 489 1.71 -2.87 -2.66
N SER A 490 1.51 -4.09 -2.18
CA SER A 490 2.62 -4.95 -1.78
C SER A 490 3.44 -5.44 -2.99
N GLU A 491 2.89 -5.38 -4.19
CA GLU A 491 3.60 -5.63 -5.44
C GLU A 491 4.60 -4.50 -5.73
N ALA A 492 4.16 -3.23 -5.62
CA ALA A 492 5.03 -2.05 -5.72
C ALA A 492 6.19 -2.12 -4.70
N LEU A 493 5.89 -2.54 -3.45
CA LEU A 493 6.90 -2.76 -2.43
C LEU A 493 7.92 -3.83 -2.84
N GLN A 494 7.49 -4.90 -3.51
CA GLN A 494 8.41 -5.94 -3.98
C GLN A 494 9.23 -5.45 -5.17
N LEU A 495 8.60 -4.81 -6.17
CA LEU A 495 9.27 -4.31 -7.37
C LEU A 495 10.29 -3.23 -7.04
N ALA A 496 9.99 -2.31 -6.11
CA ALA A 496 10.92 -1.27 -5.67
C ALA A 496 12.23 -1.82 -5.08
N LYS A 497 12.24 -3.06 -4.54
CA LYS A 497 13.47 -3.74 -4.16
C LYS A 497 14.30 -4.19 -5.35
N GLU A 498 13.65 -4.53 -6.47
CA GLU A 498 14.27 -5.13 -7.65
C GLU A 498 14.83 -4.07 -8.61
N VAL A 499 14.50 -2.79 -8.39
CA VAL A 499 14.98 -1.65 -9.17
C VAL A 499 16.51 -1.62 -9.19
N ASP A 500 17.07 -1.43 -10.37
CA ASP A 500 18.49 -1.20 -10.64
C ASP A 500 18.78 0.15 -11.29
N THR A 501 17.76 0.81 -11.83
CA THR A 501 17.86 2.10 -12.53
C THR A 501 16.76 3.04 -12.05
N VAL A 502 17.12 4.25 -11.62
CA VAL A 502 16.17 5.30 -11.23
C VAL A 502 16.20 6.40 -12.27
N VAL A 503 15.05 6.66 -12.88
CA VAL A 503 14.87 7.72 -13.88
C VAL A 503 14.15 8.87 -13.23
N PHE A 504 14.76 10.04 -13.23
CA PHE A 504 14.16 11.28 -12.76
C PHE A 504 13.69 12.15 -13.91
N ASP A 505 12.48 12.68 -13.82
CA ASP A 505 12.18 13.89 -14.60
C ASP A 505 13.02 15.05 -14.07
N LYS A 506 13.31 16.00 -14.92
CA LYS A 506 14.07 17.20 -14.51
C LYS A 506 13.20 18.19 -13.77
N THR A 507 12.16 18.70 -14.46
CA THR A 507 11.40 19.89 -14.03
C THR A 507 10.45 19.56 -12.90
N GLY A 508 10.51 20.32 -11.78
CA GLY A 508 9.65 20.05 -10.61
C GLY A 508 10.09 18.86 -9.77
N THR A 509 10.94 17.96 -10.33
CA THR A 509 11.46 16.78 -9.64
C THR A 509 12.90 17.02 -9.16
N LEU A 510 13.90 17.05 -10.03
CA LEU A 510 15.29 17.40 -9.66
C LEU A 510 15.47 18.89 -9.40
N THR A 511 14.60 19.71 -9.97
CA THR A 511 14.57 21.17 -9.82
C THR A 511 13.32 21.60 -9.08
N GLU A 512 13.29 22.86 -8.64
CA GLU A 512 12.13 23.44 -7.90
C GLU A 512 10.87 23.55 -8.75
N GLY A 513 11.00 23.47 -10.10
CA GLY A 513 9.90 23.68 -11.05
C GLY A 513 9.46 25.14 -11.14
N LYS A 514 10.22 26.04 -10.55
CA LYS A 514 9.98 27.48 -10.55
C LYS A 514 11.19 28.19 -11.14
N ILE A 515 10.99 28.78 -12.31
CA ILE A 515 12.03 29.61 -12.94
C ILE A 515 12.26 30.82 -12.05
N SER A 516 13.51 31.15 -11.81
CA SER A 516 13.93 32.35 -11.05
C SER A 516 15.08 33.07 -11.70
N VAL A 517 15.22 34.35 -11.40
CA VAL A 517 16.39 35.16 -11.82
C VAL A 517 17.61 34.69 -11.02
N THR A 518 18.65 34.29 -11.73
CA THR A 518 19.90 33.82 -11.09
C THR A 518 21.02 34.85 -11.16
N ASP A 519 21.10 35.62 -12.26
CA ASP A 519 22.16 36.63 -12.47
C ASP A 519 21.60 37.82 -13.22
N ILE A 520 22.10 38.97 -12.87
CA ILE A 520 21.82 40.21 -13.55
C ILE A 520 23.17 40.88 -13.91
N VAL A 521 23.38 41.18 -15.17
CA VAL A 521 24.56 41.90 -15.63
C VAL A 521 24.12 43.14 -16.36
N THR A 522 24.64 44.26 -15.94
CA THR A 522 24.35 45.57 -16.55
C THR A 522 25.49 46.05 -17.43
N PHE A 523 25.12 46.80 -18.45
CA PHE A 523 26.02 47.57 -19.33
C PHE A 523 25.68 49.05 -19.21
N ASN A 524 26.56 49.94 -19.68
CA ASN A 524 26.31 51.39 -19.74
C ASN A 524 26.03 52.06 -18.38
N ASN A 525 26.69 51.67 -17.30
CA ASN A 525 26.51 52.22 -15.93
C ASN A 525 25.10 52.23 -15.36
N LEU A 526 24.21 51.37 -15.85
CA LEU A 526 22.89 51.13 -15.24
C LEU A 526 23.02 50.31 -13.97
N SER A 527 22.22 50.63 -12.97
CA SER A 527 22.13 49.72 -11.79
C SER A 527 21.28 48.50 -12.07
N GLU A 528 21.54 47.36 -11.38
CA GLU A 528 20.77 46.16 -11.51
C GLU A 528 19.28 46.40 -11.22
N GLU A 529 18.97 47.23 -10.23
CA GLU A 529 17.57 47.54 -9.84
C GLU A 529 16.83 48.27 -10.96
N VAL A 530 17.49 49.21 -11.67
CA VAL A 530 16.91 49.92 -12.81
C VAL A 530 16.68 49.00 -13.99
N LEU A 531 17.66 48.13 -14.31
CA LEU A 531 17.52 47.13 -15.35
C LEU A 531 16.38 46.16 -15.06
N LEU A 532 16.34 45.62 -13.81
CA LEU A 532 15.29 44.70 -13.37
C LEU A 532 13.92 45.37 -13.37
N LYS A 533 13.82 46.61 -12.91
CA LYS A 533 12.56 47.36 -12.90
C LYS A 533 12.04 47.58 -14.33
N LEU A 534 12.88 47.95 -15.29
CA LEU A 534 12.50 48.13 -16.70
C LEU A 534 12.04 46.80 -17.31
N ALA A 535 12.80 45.71 -17.10
CA ALA A 535 12.48 44.40 -17.61
C ALA A 535 11.19 43.87 -17.02
N ALA A 536 11.03 43.96 -15.70
CA ALA A 536 9.82 43.52 -15.02
C ALA A 536 8.56 44.31 -15.44
N SER A 537 8.69 45.63 -15.69
CA SER A 537 7.57 46.44 -16.14
C SER A 537 7.04 45.96 -17.50
N VAL A 538 7.92 45.62 -18.45
CA VAL A 538 7.56 45.08 -19.76
C VAL A 538 6.99 43.68 -19.66
N GLU A 539 7.69 42.77 -18.91
CA GLU A 539 7.32 41.37 -18.74
C GLU A 539 6.04 41.19 -17.92
N TYR A 540 5.61 42.19 -17.16
CA TYR A 540 4.33 42.14 -16.45
C TYR A 540 3.11 41.95 -17.38
N LEU A 541 3.24 42.37 -18.64
CA LEU A 541 2.23 42.22 -19.69
C LEU A 541 2.41 40.91 -20.48
N SER A 542 3.44 40.15 -20.21
CA SER A 542 3.77 38.87 -20.84
C SER A 542 3.24 37.70 -20.00
N GLU A 543 2.68 36.68 -20.64
CA GLU A 543 2.29 35.43 -19.99
C GLU A 543 3.41 34.37 -20.00
N HIS A 544 4.60 34.75 -20.53
CA HIS A 544 5.71 33.81 -20.67
C HIS A 544 6.35 33.48 -19.31
N PRO A 545 6.62 32.21 -19.00
CA PRO A 545 7.19 31.80 -17.68
C PRO A 545 8.51 32.48 -17.32
N LEU A 546 9.37 32.77 -18.29
CA LEU A 546 10.63 33.49 -18.09
C LEU A 546 10.37 34.96 -17.66
N GLY A 547 9.32 35.60 -18.22
CA GLY A 547 8.91 36.94 -17.83
C GLY A 547 8.35 37.00 -16.42
N LEU A 548 7.52 36.02 -16.04
CA LEU A 548 6.99 35.91 -14.68
C LEU A 548 8.10 35.86 -13.64
N ALA A 549 9.20 35.15 -13.92
CA ALA A 549 10.36 35.07 -13.03
C ALA A 549 11.00 36.44 -12.78
N ILE A 550 11.10 37.27 -13.83
CA ILE A 550 11.65 38.63 -13.73
C ILE A 550 10.71 39.55 -12.92
N VAL A 551 9.39 39.42 -13.12
CA VAL A 551 8.38 40.17 -12.38
C VAL A 551 8.37 39.79 -10.90
N ASP A 552 8.46 38.50 -10.60
CA ASP A 552 8.51 38.00 -9.21
C ASP A 552 9.78 38.49 -8.49
N GLU A 553 10.94 38.50 -9.17
CA GLU A 553 12.18 39.03 -8.58
C GLU A 553 12.08 40.54 -8.31
N ALA A 554 11.47 41.29 -9.19
CA ALA A 554 11.24 42.73 -8.95
C ALA A 554 10.31 42.98 -7.76
N LYS A 555 9.25 42.18 -7.61
CA LYS A 555 8.35 42.25 -6.44
C LYS A 555 9.09 41.88 -5.15
N ASN A 556 9.93 40.84 -5.17
CA ASN A 556 10.72 40.43 -4.01
C ASN A 556 11.70 41.53 -3.55
N ARG A 557 12.23 42.32 -4.49
CA ARG A 557 13.05 43.50 -4.20
C ARG A 557 12.23 44.77 -3.92
N ASN A 558 10.89 44.67 -3.83
CA ASN A 558 9.97 45.81 -3.62
C ASN A 558 10.13 46.95 -4.64
N LEU A 559 10.34 46.61 -5.92
CA LEU A 559 10.45 47.59 -6.98
C LEU A 559 9.08 47.90 -7.57
N ASP A 560 8.68 49.20 -7.56
CA ASP A 560 7.45 49.67 -8.22
C ASP A 560 7.58 49.59 -9.73
N LEU A 561 6.63 48.95 -10.43
CA LEU A 561 6.63 48.82 -11.87
C LEU A 561 6.24 50.14 -12.55
N LEU A 562 6.77 50.38 -13.74
CA LEU A 562 6.57 51.54 -14.56
C LEU A 562 5.37 51.37 -15.52
N GLU A 563 4.80 52.48 -16.00
CA GLU A 563 3.73 52.44 -17.01
C GLU A 563 4.33 52.01 -18.38
N VAL A 564 3.66 51.04 -18.99
CA VAL A 564 4.10 50.42 -20.26
C VAL A 564 3.11 50.79 -21.37
N LYS A 565 3.64 51.20 -22.54
CA LYS A 565 2.88 51.50 -23.75
C LYS A 565 3.43 50.70 -24.94
N ASP A 566 2.60 50.54 -25.96
CA ASP A 566 2.97 49.93 -27.24
C ASP A 566 3.62 48.51 -27.07
N PHE A 567 3.06 47.68 -26.23
CA PHE A 567 3.53 46.30 -26.02
C PHE A 567 3.29 45.47 -27.29
N SER A 568 4.33 44.78 -27.75
CA SER A 568 4.29 43.86 -28.89
C SER A 568 5.12 42.59 -28.60
N SER A 569 4.49 41.42 -28.78
CA SER A 569 5.16 40.15 -28.71
C SER A 569 5.68 39.71 -30.07
N LEU A 570 6.98 39.40 -30.14
CA LEU A 570 7.72 38.97 -31.35
C LEU A 570 7.92 37.45 -31.25
N THR A 571 7.07 36.69 -31.93
CA THR A 571 7.03 35.22 -31.81
C THR A 571 8.41 34.60 -32.02
N GLY A 572 8.88 33.84 -31.00
CA GLY A 572 10.18 33.15 -31.01
C GLY A 572 11.44 34.06 -30.89
N LEU A 573 11.26 35.37 -30.71
CA LEU A 573 12.36 36.33 -30.59
C LEU A 573 12.35 37.03 -29.21
N GLY A 574 11.19 37.54 -28.77
CA GLY A 574 11.08 38.29 -27.53
C GLY A 574 9.91 39.29 -27.54
N ILE A 575 10.04 40.39 -26.83
CA ILE A 575 9.03 41.43 -26.68
C ILE A 575 9.62 42.82 -26.89
N SER A 576 8.76 43.74 -27.35
CA SER A 576 9.10 45.14 -27.58
C SER A 576 8.07 46.03 -26.92
N SER A 577 8.50 47.17 -26.35
CA SER A 577 7.56 48.08 -25.65
C SER A 577 8.18 49.44 -25.42
N MET A 578 7.35 50.44 -25.09
CA MET A 578 7.74 51.75 -24.62
C MET A 578 7.53 51.90 -23.13
N VAL A 579 8.59 52.19 -22.37
CA VAL A 579 8.55 52.37 -20.90
C VAL A 579 9.14 53.75 -20.59
N ASP A 580 8.39 54.60 -19.96
CA ASP A 580 8.78 55.98 -19.58
C ASP A 580 9.42 56.75 -20.76
N GLY A 581 8.84 56.59 -21.96
CA GLY A 581 9.31 57.26 -23.19
C GLY A 581 10.57 56.64 -23.82
N LYS A 582 11.10 55.51 -23.31
CA LYS A 582 12.22 54.78 -23.87
C LYS A 582 11.75 53.50 -24.57
N SER A 583 12.36 53.16 -25.69
CA SER A 583 12.10 51.88 -26.37
C SER A 583 12.86 50.77 -25.65
N VAL A 584 12.14 49.75 -25.18
CA VAL A 584 12.71 48.58 -24.50
C VAL A 584 12.46 47.34 -25.33
N LEU A 585 13.53 46.57 -25.61
CA LEU A 585 13.50 45.28 -26.25
C LEU A 585 14.00 44.25 -25.28
N ILE A 586 13.27 43.14 -25.11
CA ILE A 586 13.68 41.98 -24.28
C ILE A 586 13.56 40.72 -25.12
N GLY A 587 14.62 39.90 -25.18
CA GLY A 587 14.57 38.69 -25.95
C GLY A 587 15.88 37.93 -26.06
N ASN A 588 15.92 37.02 -27.05
CA ASN A 588 17.10 36.21 -27.33
C ASN A 588 18.17 36.94 -28.16
N GLU A 589 19.33 36.30 -28.29
CA GLU A 589 20.43 36.82 -29.08
C GLU A 589 20.02 37.17 -30.52
N LYS A 590 19.16 36.38 -31.14
CA LYS A 590 18.71 36.61 -32.52
C LYS A 590 17.96 37.94 -32.67
N LEU A 591 17.10 38.27 -31.72
CA LEU A 591 16.39 39.56 -31.70
C LEU A 591 17.38 40.72 -31.65
N MET A 592 18.45 40.60 -30.86
CA MET A 592 19.45 41.63 -30.70
C MET A 592 20.33 41.77 -31.95
N LEU A 593 20.67 40.66 -32.62
CA LEU A 593 21.41 40.65 -33.90
C LEU A 593 20.58 41.29 -35.02
N GLU A 594 19.31 41.01 -35.14
CA GLU A 594 18.42 41.61 -36.15
C GLU A 594 18.30 43.13 -35.99
N ASN A 595 18.50 43.65 -34.77
CA ASN A 595 18.50 45.07 -34.46
C ASN A 595 19.90 45.71 -34.36
N ASN A 596 20.98 44.96 -34.66
CA ASN A 596 22.39 45.38 -34.59
C ASN A 596 22.85 45.90 -33.20
N ILE A 597 22.32 45.31 -32.13
CA ILE A 597 22.53 45.76 -30.75
C ILE A 597 23.64 44.96 -30.03
N VAL A 598 23.96 43.75 -30.48
CA VAL A 598 24.82 42.78 -29.73
C VAL A 598 26.30 43.14 -29.95
N THR A 599 27.08 43.05 -28.86
CA THR A 599 28.54 43.17 -28.87
C THR A 599 29.17 41.78 -28.62
N LYS A 600 30.47 41.63 -29.02
CA LYS A 600 31.20 40.39 -28.80
C LYS A 600 31.25 40.00 -27.32
N ASP A 601 31.47 40.93 -26.42
CA ASP A 601 31.52 40.73 -24.96
C ASP A 601 30.19 40.26 -24.38
N SER A 602 29.07 40.74 -24.93
CA SER A 602 27.72 40.35 -24.46
C SER A 602 27.39 38.91 -24.87
N VAL A 603 27.85 38.50 -26.06
CA VAL A 603 27.70 37.11 -26.52
C VAL A 603 28.53 36.15 -25.68
N GLU A 604 29.78 36.46 -25.38
CA GLU A 604 30.65 35.64 -24.54
C GLU A 604 30.06 35.47 -23.12
N LYS A 605 29.46 36.52 -22.53
CA LYS A 605 28.78 36.43 -21.25
C LYS A 605 27.52 35.58 -21.32
N ALA A 606 26.72 35.73 -22.34
CA ALA A 606 25.50 34.94 -22.55
C ALA A 606 25.84 33.44 -22.78
N GLU A 607 26.88 33.16 -23.58
CA GLU A 607 27.39 31.82 -23.79
C GLU A 607 27.90 31.19 -22.49
N LYS A 608 28.50 31.97 -21.60
CA LYS A 608 28.91 31.50 -20.28
C LYS A 608 27.68 31.09 -19.48
N TYR A 609 26.64 31.91 -19.37
CA TYR A 609 25.41 31.56 -18.67
C TYR A 609 24.69 30.36 -19.30
N ALA A 610 24.63 30.29 -20.62
CA ALA A 610 24.09 29.14 -21.32
C ALA A 610 24.90 27.86 -21.02
N SER A 611 26.24 27.96 -20.90
CA SER A 611 27.09 26.86 -20.49
C SER A 611 26.93 26.47 -19.02
N GLU A 612 26.34 27.32 -18.19
CA GLU A 612 25.93 27.03 -16.79
C GLU A 612 24.50 26.51 -16.70
N GLY A 613 23.82 26.26 -17.82
CA GLY A 613 22.44 25.75 -17.84
C GLY A 613 21.35 26.80 -17.60
N LYS A 614 21.74 28.10 -17.69
CA LYS A 614 20.84 29.25 -17.52
C LYS A 614 20.36 29.76 -18.87
N THR A 615 19.19 30.40 -18.91
CA THR A 615 18.66 31.06 -20.11
C THR A 615 18.93 32.56 -20.03
N PRO A 616 19.86 33.08 -20.84
CA PRO A 616 20.15 34.51 -20.89
C PRO A 616 19.07 35.25 -21.70
N LEU A 617 18.50 36.30 -21.13
CA LEU A 617 17.60 37.25 -21.76
C LEU A 617 18.34 38.59 -21.92
N PHE A 618 18.45 39.04 -23.14
CA PHE A 618 19.07 40.35 -23.45
C PHE A 618 18.02 41.45 -23.30
N ILE A 619 18.42 42.54 -22.68
CA ILE A 619 17.60 43.74 -22.52
C ILE A 619 18.33 44.90 -23.21
N ALA A 620 17.63 45.54 -24.15
CA ALA A 620 18.13 46.75 -24.81
C ALA A 620 17.18 47.94 -24.55
N VAL A 621 17.74 49.11 -24.39
CA VAL A 621 17.04 50.39 -24.18
C VAL A 621 17.52 51.40 -25.21
N ASP A 622 16.60 52.00 -25.93
CA ASP A 622 16.87 53.00 -26.99
C ASP A 622 17.95 52.50 -28.02
N SER A 623 17.83 51.21 -28.42
CA SER A 623 18.73 50.53 -29.36
C SER A 623 20.16 50.32 -28.84
N GLU A 624 20.41 50.51 -27.56
CA GLU A 624 21.67 50.16 -26.91
C GLU A 624 21.48 48.99 -25.95
N LEU A 625 22.45 48.06 -25.87
CA LEU A 625 22.39 46.97 -24.94
C LEU A 625 22.50 47.46 -23.49
N ALA A 626 21.44 47.26 -22.69
CA ALA A 626 21.37 47.69 -21.31
C ALA A 626 21.87 46.60 -20.34
N GLY A 627 21.58 45.34 -20.64
CA GLY A 627 22.02 44.24 -19.78
C GLY A 627 21.55 42.86 -20.22
N ILE A 628 21.90 41.87 -19.42
CA ILE A 628 21.47 40.48 -19.54
C ILE A 628 20.91 40.03 -18.18
N ILE A 629 19.73 39.46 -18.20
CA ILE A 629 19.15 38.76 -17.06
C ILE A 629 19.17 37.28 -17.38
N ALA A 630 19.83 36.49 -16.53
CA ALA A 630 19.84 35.03 -16.64
C ALA A 630 18.78 34.44 -15.72
N VAL A 631 18.01 33.54 -16.26
CA VAL A 631 16.97 32.80 -15.51
C VAL A 631 17.20 31.31 -15.62
N ALA A 632 16.92 30.56 -14.56
CA ALA A 632 17.00 29.12 -14.57
C ALA A 632 15.99 28.51 -13.57
N ASP A 633 15.65 27.26 -13.81
CA ASP A 633 14.98 26.43 -12.83
C ASP A 633 16.04 25.87 -11.86
N GLN A 634 15.95 26.23 -10.59
CA GLN A 634 16.98 25.92 -9.58
C GLN A 634 16.95 24.44 -9.19
N ILE A 635 18.12 23.83 -9.08
CA ILE A 635 18.29 22.46 -8.59
C ILE A 635 17.90 22.43 -7.10
N LYS A 636 17.04 21.45 -6.70
CA LYS A 636 16.70 21.25 -5.29
C LYS A 636 17.95 20.92 -4.48
N ALA A 637 18.03 21.46 -3.28
CA ALA A 637 19.18 21.24 -2.38
C ALA A 637 19.43 19.74 -2.08
N SER A 638 18.36 18.92 -2.08
CA SER A 638 18.45 17.48 -1.83
C SER A 638 18.86 16.64 -3.05
N SER A 639 18.89 17.21 -4.27
CA SER A 639 19.08 16.42 -5.49
C SER A 639 20.46 15.74 -5.55
N LEU A 640 21.54 16.48 -5.28
CA LEU A 640 22.90 15.92 -5.31
C LEU A 640 23.04 14.80 -4.26
N GLU A 641 22.66 15.05 -3.02
CA GLU A 641 22.71 14.07 -1.93
C GLU A 641 21.92 12.81 -2.26
N THR A 642 20.74 12.98 -2.89
CA THR A 642 19.88 11.87 -3.32
C THR A 642 20.58 11.00 -4.35
N VAL A 643 21.18 11.60 -5.39
CA VAL A 643 21.92 10.88 -6.43
C VAL A 643 23.11 10.11 -5.83
N GLU A 644 23.91 10.74 -4.97
CA GLU A 644 25.01 10.08 -4.26
C GLU A 644 24.55 8.89 -3.42
N LYS A 645 23.44 9.03 -2.70
CA LYS A 645 22.86 7.93 -1.92
C LYS A 645 22.36 6.79 -2.81
N LEU A 646 21.73 7.09 -3.97
CA LEU A 646 21.30 6.07 -4.92
C LEU A 646 22.50 5.30 -5.49
N HIS A 647 23.60 5.99 -5.84
CA HIS A 647 24.87 5.35 -6.23
C HIS A 647 25.44 4.46 -5.12
N SER A 648 25.39 4.90 -3.87
CA SER A 648 25.82 4.08 -2.72
C SER A 648 25.01 2.79 -2.57
N LEU A 649 23.76 2.77 -3.06
CA LEU A 649 22.89 1.59 -3.11
C LEU A 649 23.14 0.72 -4.36
N GLY A 650 24.06 1.11 -5.25
CA GLY A 650 24.41 0.42 -6.49
C GLY A 650 23.38 0.63 -7.60
N LEU A 651 22.65 1.74 -7.60
CA LEU A 651 21.62 2.07 -8.58
C LEU A 651 22.16 3.04 -9.63
N GLU A 652 21.86 2.81 -10.89
CA GLU A 652 22.10 3.74 -11.99
C GLU A 652 21.07 4.88 -11.94
N VAL A 653 21.53 6.12 -12.16
CA VAL A 653 20.66 7.30 -12.17
C VAL A 653 20.61 7.90 -13.56
N VAL A 654 19.38 8.06 -14.09
CA VAL A 654 19.12 8.61 -15.42
C VAL A 654 18.26 9.86 -15.27
N MET A 655 18.57 10.91 -16.00
CA MET A 655 17.72 12.11 -16.12
C MET A 655 17.00 12.10 -17.46
N LEU A 656 15.69 12.35 -17.42
CA LEU A 656 14.81 12.49 -18.57
C LEU A 656 14.32 13.93 -18.65
N THR A 657 14.47 14.60 -19.79
CA THR A 657 14.09 16.01 -19.94
C THR A 657 13.72 16.37 -21.38
N GLY A 658 12.82 17.35 -21.54
CA GLY A 658 12.54 18.00 -22.82
C GLY A 658 13.56 19.08 -23.22
N ASP A 659 14.50 19.42 -22.33
CA ASP A 659 15.53 20.43 -22.60
C ASP A 659 16.48 19.99 -23.71
N ASN A 660 17.17 20.97 -24.28
CA ASN A 660 18.25 20.72 -25.22
C ASN A 660 19.42 19.98 -24.53
N LYS A 661 20.17 19.23 -25.32
CA LYS A 661 21.25 18.37 -24.85
C LYS A 661 22.31 19.12 -24.00
N LYS A 662 22.69 20.34 -24.38
CA LYS A 662 23.73 21.12 -23.67
C LYS A 662 23.30 21.46 -22.24
N THR A 663 22.08 22.01 -22.08
CA THR A 663 21.54 22.37 -20.76
C THR A 663 21.38 21.11 -19.88
N ALA A 664 20.88 20.02 -20.47
CA ALA A 664 20.70 18.77 -19.77
C ALA A 664 22.02 18.16 -19.27
N GLU A 665 23.09 18.18 -20.10
CA GLU A 665 24.41 17.69 -19.73
C GLU A 665 25.04 18.52 -18.59
N VAL A 666 24.81 19.83 -18.55
CA VAL A 666 25.30 20.69 -17.47
C VAL A 666 24.70 20.30 -16.13
N ILE A 667 23.37 20.15 -16.07
CA ILE A 667 22.67 19.75 -14.86
C ILE A 667 23.09 18.35 -14.43
N ALA A 668 23.21 17.41 -15.37
CA ALA A 668 23.65 16.06 -15.09
C ALA A 668 25.05 15.98 -14.50
N ASN A 669 25.98 16.78 -15.03
CA ASN A 669 27.33 16.87 -14.48
C ASN A 669 27.36 17.46 -13.07
N GLN A 670 26.53 18.48 -12.78
CA GLN A 670 26.40 19.05 -11.44
C GLN A 670 25.85 18.06 -10.42
N LEU A 671 24.95 17.17 -10.85
CA LEU A 671 24.32 16.16 -10.00
C LEU A 671 25.01 14.79 -10.07
N SER A 672 26.09 14.63 -10.85
CA SER A 672 26.77 13.34 -11.04
C SER A 672 25.84 12.24 -11.60
N ILE A 673 24.91 12.57 -12.48
CA ILE A 673 23.96 11.65 -13.11
C ILE A 673 24.68 10.81 -14.18
N ASP A 674 24.43 9.51 -14.23
CA ASP A 674 25.13 8.56 -15.11
C ASP A 674 24.75 8.71 -16.57
N LYS A 675 23.46 8.99 -16.85
CA LYS A 675 22.94 9.06 -18.21
C LYS A 675 21.87 10.14 -18.34
N VAL A 676 21.88 10.81 -19.49
CA VAL A 676 20.90 11.83 -19.85
C VAL A 676 20.16 11.44 -21.11
N VAL A 677 18.83 11.59 -21.08
CA VAL A 677 17.95 11.50 -22.24
C VAL A 677 17.27 12.86 -22.40
N SER A 678 17.74 13.64 -23.35
CA SER A 678 17.30 15.02 -23.61
C SER A 678 16.38 15.10 -24.84
N GLU A 679 15.73 16.25 -25.03
CA GLU A 679 14.85 16.54 -26.17
C GLU A 679 13.66 15.58 -26.30
N VAL A 680 13.13 15.09 -25.16
CA VAL A 680 12.04 14.12 -25.12
C VAL A 680 10.70 14.85 -24.99
N LEU A 681 9.79 14.57 -25.90
CA LEU A 681 8.43 15.08 -25.82
C LEU A 681 7.66 14.37 -24.67
N PRO A 682 6.67 15.02 -24.05
CA PRO A 682 5.90 14.41 -22.96
C PRO A 682 5.30 13.04 -23.33
N GLU A 683 4.79 12.89 -24.54
CA GLU A 683 4.22 11.66 -25.09
C GLU A 683 5.25 10.55 -25.31
N ASP A 684 6.52 10.89 -25.50
CA ASP A 684 7.62 9.94 -25.75
C ASP A 684 8.32 9.46 -24.47
N LYS A 685 8.08 10.09 -23.32
CA LYS A 685 8.71 9.70 -22.05
C LYS A 685 8.50 8.22 -21.72
N ALA A 686 7.30 7.70 -21.93
CA ALA A 686 6.99 6.27 -21.74
C ALA A 686 7.79 5.36 -22.68
N ASN A 687 8.05 5.80 -23.93
CA ASN A 687 8.84 5.04 -24.88
C ASN A 687 10.31 4.93 -24.46
N GLU A 688 10.86 5.97 -23.85
CA GLU A 688 12.24 5.94 -23.31
C GLU A 688 12.35 4.95 -22.13
N ILE A 689 11.35 4.91 -21.24
CA ILE A 689 11.27 3.88 -20.19
C ILE A 689 11.24 2.47 -20.82
N LYS A 690 10.38 2.23 -21.84
CA LYS A 690 10.34 0.95 -22.57
C LYS A 690 11.70 0.56 -23.16
N LYS A 691 12.46 1.51 -23.70
CA LYS A 691 13.80 1.25 -24.24
C LYS A 691 14.78 0.78 -23.15
N LEU A 692 14.74 1.38 -21.98
CA LEU A 692 15.54 0.94 -20.83
C LEU A 692 15.14 -0.47 -20.37
N GLN A 693 13.83 -0.73 -20.28
CA GLN A 693 13.28 -2.05 -19.94
C GLN A 693 13.69 -3.12 -20.97
N ALA A 694 13.68 -2.79 -22.26
CA ALA A 694 14.14 -3.70 -23.33
C ALA A 694 15.64 -4.05 -23.24
N GLN A 695 16.44 -3.21 -22.55
CA GLN A 695 17.84 -3.50 -22.22
C GLN A 695 18.00 -4.39 -20.97
N GLY A 696 16.88 -4.84 -20.38
CA GLY A 696 16.87 -5.66 -19.17
C GLY A 696 16.94 -4.87 -17.86
N LYS A 697 16.80 -3.54 -17.90
CA LYS A 697 16.79 -2.69 -16.71
C LYS A 697 15.45 -2.78 -15.97
N LYS A 698 15.53 -2.72 -14.65
CA LYS A 698 14.36 -2.59 -13.76
C LYS A 698 14.25 -1.13 -13.32
N VAL A 699 13.29 -0.44 -13.92
CA VAL A 699 13.22 1.03 -13.86
C VAL A 699 12.24 1.50 -12.79
N ALA A 700 12.69 2.41 -11.91
CA ALA A 700 11.81 3.29 -11.16
C ALA A 700 11.76 4.65 -11.85
N MET A 701 10.56 5.14 -12.20
CA MET A 701 10.36 6.50 -12.72
C MET A 701 9.92 7.41 -11.59
N VAL A 702 10.59 8.55 -11.45
CA VAL A 702 10.30 9.60 -10.46
C VAL A 702 9.86 10.87 -11.17
N GLY A 703 8.66 11.35 -10.87
CA GLY A 703 8.08 12.54 -11.48
C GLY A 703 7.08 13.24 -10.56
N ASP A 704 6.64 14.44 -10.91
CA ASP A 704 5.71 15.26 -10.09
C ASP A 704 4.40 15.60 -10.83
N GLY A 705 4.36 15.46 -12.14
CA GLY A 705 3.37 16.08 -12.98
C GLY A 705 2.47 15.16 -13.80
N ILE A 706 1.46 15.80 -14.39
CA ILE A 706 0.52 15.17 -15.34
C ILE A 706 1.27 14.61 -16.55
N ASN A 707 2.33 15.30 -16.97
CA ASN A 707 3.12 14.93 -18.15
C ASN A 707 3.93 13.65 -17.97
N ASP A 708 4.15 13.23 -16.73
CA ASP A 708 4.91 12.03 -16.39
C ASP A 708 4.04 10.79 -16.18
N ALA A 709 2.71 10.97 -16.06
CA ALA A 709 1.79 9.88 -15.76
C ALA A 709 1.94 8.65 -16.70
N PRO A 710 2.09 8.79 -18.03
CA PRO A 710 2.34 7.64 -18.89
C PRO A 710 3.67 6.93 -18.61
N ALA A 711 4.72 7.68 -18.22
CA ALA A 711 6.03 7.13 -17.89
C ALA A 711 6.03 6.45 -16.50
N LEU A 712 5.29 7.03 -15.52
CA LEU A 712 5.08 6.45 -14.20
C LEU A 712 4.37 5.09 -14.30
N VAL A 713 3.31 5.00 -15.11
CA VAL A 713 2.58 3.74 -15.35
C VAL A 713 3.42 2.71 -16.11
N GLN A 714 4.30 3.17 -17.02
CA GLN A 714 5.13 2.27 -17.83
C GLN A 714 6.28 1.64 -17.05
N ALA A 715 6.84 2.33 -16.05
CA ALA A 715 7.96 1.85 -15.24
C ALA A 715 7.55 0.61 -14.41
N GLU A 716 8.54 -0.18 -13.93
CA GLU A 716 8.27 -1.21 -12.93
C GLU A 716 7.72 -0.62 -11.64
N VAL A 717 8.17 0.60 -11.29
CA VAL A 717 7.66 1.35 -10.14
C VAL A 717 7.57 2.83 -10.50
N GLY A 718 6.37 3.38 -10.50
CA GLY A 718 6.14 4.82 -10.59
C GLY A 718 6.20 5.45 -9.21
N ILE A 719 6.97 6.53 -9.05
CA ILE A 719 7.12 7.27 -7.79
C ILE A 719 6.74 8.73 -8.04
N ALA A 720 5.63 9.18 -7.45
CA ALA A 720 5.22 10.59 -7.50
C ALA A 720 5.80 11.36 -6.31
N VAL A 721 6.33 12.56 -6.56
CA VAL A 721 6.97 13.42 -5.54
C VAL A 721 6.10 14.63 -5.22
N GLY A 722 5.93 14.91 -3.92
CA GLY A 722 5.17 16.07 -3.42
C GLY A 722 3.66 15.86 -3.45
N THR A 723 2.91 16.93 -3.14
CA THR A 723 1.45 16.99 -3.29
C THR A 723 1.08 17.15 -4.77
N GLY A 724 1.64 16.28 -5.62
CA GLY A 724 1.45 16.29 -7.06
C GLY A 724 -0.03 16.33 -7.46
N THR A 725 -0.30 16.56 -8.72
CA THR A 725 -1.66 16.55 -9.26
C THR A 725 -2.34 15.21 -8.97
N ASP A 726 -3.63 15.20 -8.77
CA ASP A 726 -4.42 13.98 -8.54
C ASP A 726 -4.10 12.89 -9.59
N VAL A 727 -3.80 13.31 -10.83
CA VAL A 727 -3.41 12.41 -11.94
C VAL A 727 -2.07 11.71 -11.71
N ALA A 728 -1.05 12.42 -11.19
CA ALA A 728 0.25 11.81 -10.88
C ALA A 728 0.14 10.86 -9.67
N ILE A 729 -0.66 11.27 -8.68
CA ILE A 729 -0.99 10.40 -7.54
C ILE A 729 -1.66 9.13 -8.03
N ASP A 730 -2.62 9.20 -8.94
CA ASP A 730 -3.33 8.01 -9.45
C ASP A 730 -2.42 7.09 -10.28
N ALA A 731 -1.51 7.65 -11.07
CA ALA A 731 -0.59 6.92 -11.94
C ALA A 731 0.57 6.23 -11.21
N ALA A 732 1.00 6.75 -10.06
CA ALA A 732 2.17 6.25 -9.34
C ALA A 732 1.84 5.04 -8.46
N ASP A 733 2.82 4.17 -8.23
CA ASP A 733 2.79 3.04 -7.28
C ASP A 733 3.18 3.46 -5.86
N ILE A 734 4.05 4.46 -5.75
CA ILE A 734 4.52 5.04 -4.49
C ILE A 734 4.32 6.55 -4.57
N VAL A 735 3.71 7.12 -3.55
CA VAL A 735 3.49 8.57 -3.43
C VAL A 735 4.31 9.09 -2.26
N LEU A 736 5.14 10.08 -2.53
CA LEU A 736 5.96 10.76 -1.53
C LEU A 736 5.29 12.08 -1.17
N MET A 737 4.81 12.20 0.06
CA MET A 737 4.12 13.41 0.54
C MET A 737 5.06 14.60 0.74
N LYS A 738 6.36 14.33 0.86
CA LYS A 738 7.40 15.36 0.99
C LYS A 738 7.98 15.71 -0.37
N PRO A 739 8.27 16.99 -0.62
CA PRO A 739 8.99 17.42 -1.82
C PRO A 739 10.49 17.03 -1.80
N ASP A 740 11.01 16.55 -0.66
CA ASP A 740 12.39 16.13 -0.49
C ASP A 740 12.68 14.79 -1.21
N LEU A 741 13.62 14.82 -2.15
CA LEU A 741 14.00 13.67 -2.96
C LEU A 741 14.68 12.54 -2.16
N ASN A 742 15.21 12.81 -0.97
CA ASN A 742 15.72 11.76 -0.08
C ASN A 742 14.62 10.74 0.26
N SER A 743 13.34 11.12 0.16
CA SER A 743 12.20 10.21 0.32
C SER A 743 12.19 9.08 -0.72
N VAL A 744 12.75 9.28 -1.92
CA VAL A 744 12.93 8.22 -2.94
C VAL A 744 13.90 7.15 -2.43
N VAL A 745 15.03 7.59 -1.88
CA VAL A 745 16.03 6.68 -1.27
C VAL A 745 15.38 5.90 -0.13
N ASN A 746 14.66 6.58 0.74
CA ASN A 746 13.96 5.99 1.88
C ASN A 746 12.92 4.95 1.45
N ALA A 747 12.15 5.21 0.38
CA ALA A 747 11.19 4.27 -0.17
C ALA A 747 11.86 2.97 -0.67
N ILE A 748 12.97 3.10 -1.40
CA ILE A 748 13.75 1.95 -1.90
C ILE A 748 14.38 1.16 -0.74
N VAL A 749 14.99 1.85 0.24
CA VAL A 749 15.58 1.22 1.43
C VAL A 749 14.53 0.49 2.25
N LEU A 750 13.38 1.12 2.49
CA LEU A 750 12.25 0.51 3.21
C LEU A 750 11.77 -0.75 2.49
N SER A 751 11.62 -0.69 1.17
CA SER A 751 11.23 -1.83 0.34
C SER A 751 12.26 -2.96 0.42
N LYS A 752 13.56 -2.66 0.27
CA LYS A 752 14.65 -3.64 0.42
C LYS A 752 14.63 -4.31 1.79
N LYS A 753 14.45 -3.55 2.87
CA LYS A 753 14.40 -4.06 4.25
C LYS A 753 13.15 -4.90 4.50
N THR A 754 11.98 -4.45 4.02
CA THR A 754 10.71 -5.17 4.22
C THR A 754 10.72 -6.52 3.50
N ILE A 755 11.13 -6.56 2.24
CA ILE A 755 11.20 -7.83 1.49
C ILE A 755 12.28 -8.77 2.04
N THR A 756 13.40 -8.23 2.54
CA THR A 756 14.41 -9.06 3.22
C THR A 756 13.83 -9.69 4.49
N ASN A 757 13.10 -8.91 5.28
CA ASN A 757 12.41 -9.40 6.49
C ASN A 757 11.36 -10.47 6.14
N ILE A 758 10.61 -10.32 5.05
CA ILE A 758 9.69 -11.36 4.56
C ILE A 758 10.44 -12.66 4.25
N LYS A 759 11.58 -12.57 3.56
CA LYS A 759 12.40 -13.75 3.25
C LYS A 759 12.93 -14.43 4.51
N GLU A 760 13.40 -13.67 5.49
CA GLU A 760 13.81 -14.17 6.79
C GLU A 760 12.67 -14.87 7.53
N ASN A 761 11.48 -14.24 7.54
CA ASN A 761 10.27 -14.80 8.15
C ASN A 761 9.87 -16.14 7.51
N LEU A 762 9.87 -16.20 6.18
CA LEU A 762 9.57 -17.42 5.43
C LEU A 762 10.62 -18.51 5.72
N PHE A 763 11.90 -18.14 5.76
CA PHE A 763 12.97 -19.08 6.11
C PHE A 763 12.72 -19.71 7.49
N TRP A 764 12.48 -18.90 8.52
CA TRP A 764 12.21 -19.40 9.87
C TRP A 764 10.92 -20.21 9.96
N ALA A 765 9.86 -19.80 9.25
CA ALA A 765 8.60 -20.54 9.22
C ALA A 765 8.74 -21.95 8.66
N PHE A 766 9.62 -22.15 7.68
CA PHE A 766 9.89 -23.48 7.11
C PHE A 766 10.98 -24.25 7.85
N PHE A 767 11.96 -23.58 8.41
CA PHE A 767 13.12 -24.20 9.06
C PHE A 767 12.74 -25.19 10.15
N TYR A 768 11.81 -24.81 11.04
CA TYR A 768 11.31 -25.68 12.10
C TYR A 768 10.65 -26.94 11.56
N ASN A 769 9.91 -26.82 10.46
CA ASN A 769 9.21 -27.95 9.85
C ASN A 769 10.19 -28.88 9.11
N VAL A 770 11.11 -28.32 8.32
CA VAL A 770 12.09 -29.09 7.53
C VAL A 770 12.99 -29.93 8.43
N ILE A 771 13.43 -29.39 9.55
CA ILE A 771 14.24 -30.15 10.54
C ILE A 771 13.35 -31.03 11.39
N GLY A 772 12.20 -30.54 11.85
CA GLY A 772 11.35 -31.25 12.80
C GLY A 772 10.68 -32.49 12.21
N ILE A 773 10.30 -32.48 10.93
CA ILE A 773 9.64 -33.64 10.30
C ILE A 773 10.53 -34.90 10.30
N PRO A 774 11.79 -34.89 9.86
CA PRO A 774 12.68 -36.05 9.95
C PRO A 774 12.88 -36.57 11.39
N PHE A 775 12.95 -35.61 12.37
CA PHE A 775 13.00 -36.02 13.79
C PHE A 775 11.70 -36.71 14.20
N ALA A 776 10.56 -36.18 13.84
CA ALA A 776 9.26 -36.75 14.18
C ALA A 776 9.02 -38.09 13.48
N MET A 777 9.51 -38.28 12.26
CA MET A 777 9.46 -39.54 11.53
C MET A 777 10.34 -40.63 12.14
N GLY A 778 11.19 -40.30 13.14
CA GLY A 778 12.06 -41.26 13.79
C GLY A 778 13.32 -41.61 13.01
N VAL A 779 13.72 -40.76 11.99
CA VAL A 779 14.94 -41.02 11.20
C VAL A 779 16.17 -41.08 12.09
N PHE A 780 16.29 -40.17 13.05
CA PHE A 780 17.42 -40.16 13.99
C PHE A 780 17.33 -41.27 15.04
N TYR A 781 16.13 -41.79 15.33
CA TYR A 781 15.95 -42.93 16.24
C TYR A 781 16.58 -44.21 15.69
N ILE A 782 16.62 -44.38 14.37
CA ILE A 782 17.30 -45.49 13.70
C ILE A 782 18.78 -45.54 14.07
N PHE A 783 19.40 -44.37 14.29
CA PHE A 783 20.83 -44.24 14.66
C PHE A 783 21.05 -44.09 16.18
N GLY A 784 20.04 -44.43 17.00
CA GLY A 784 20.12 -44.33 18.46
C GLY A 784 19.87 -42.93 19.02
N GLY A 785 19.40 -41.96 18.18
CA GLY A 785 19.05 -40.65 18.62
C GLY A 785 17.66 -40.55 19.29
N PRO A 786 17.27 -39.37 19.83
CA PRO A 786 16.00 -39.20 20.50
C PRO A 786 14.82 -39.14 19.50
N LEU A 787 13.66 -39.64 19.95
CA LEU A 787 12.39 -39.49 19.25
C LEU A 787 11.73 -38.16 19.65
N LEU A 788 11.14 -37.42 18.69
CA LEU A 788 10.43 -36.20 18.98
C LEU A 788 9.11 -36.51 19.72
N ASN A 789 8.98 -35.96 20.93
CA ASN A 789 7.72 -36.03 21.67
C ASN A 789 6.70 -35.05 21.03
N PRO A 790 5.44 -35.43 20.77
CA PRO A 790 4.39 -34.56 20.23
C PRO A 790 4.16 -33.28 21.02
N MET A 791 4.36 -33.28 22.34
CA MET A 791 4.28 -32.10 23.18
C MET A 791 5.36 -31.06 22.85
N LEU A 792 6.61 -31.51 22.64
CA LEU A 792 7.73 -30.66 22.23
C LEU A 792 7.51 -30.11 20.81
N ALA A 793 6.91 -30.90 19.93
CA ALA A 793 6.50 -30.46 18.60
C ALA A 793 5.50 -29.30 18.69
N GLY A 794 4.48 -29.41 19.53
CA GLY A 794 3.49 -28.34 19.76
C GLY A 794 4.10 -27.05 20.33
N ALA A 795 5.05 -27.17 21.27
CA ALA A 795 5.80 -26.05 21.83
C ALA A 795 6.64 -25.35 20.75
N ALA A 796 7.41 -26.11 19.96
CA ALA A 796 8.22 -25.56 18.87
C ALA A 796 7.39 -24.76 17.85
N MET A 797 6.19 -25.24 17.52
CA MET A 797 5.27 -24.53 16.61
C MET A 797 4.77 -23.20 17.18
N SER A 798 4.49 -23.15 18.48
CA SER A 798 4.10 -21.89 19.15
C SER A 798 5.24 -20.87 19.12
N PHE A 799 6.48 -21.30 19.40
CA PHE A 799 7.67 -20.46 19.33
C PHE A 799 7.97 -19.98 17.90
N SER A 800 7.73 -20.81 16.88
CA SER A 800 7.89 -20.41 15.47
C SER A 800 7.05 -19.18 15.13
N SER A 801 5.79 -19.15 15.52
CA SER A 801 4.89 -18.00 15.29
C SER A 801 5.38 -16.72 16.00
N ILE A 802 5.86 -16.84 17.24
CA ILE A 802 6.40 -15.72 18.01
C ILE A 802 7.66 -15.16 17.33
N SER A 803 8.58 -16.02 16.88
CA SER A 803 9.82 -15.59 16.25
C SER A 803 9.59 -14.79 14.97
N VAL A 804 8.67 -15.22 14.13
CA VAL A 804 8.28 -14.51 12.89
C VAL A 804 7.72 -13.11 13.20
N VAL A 805 6.83 -13.01 14.19
CA VAL A 805 6.26 -11.71 14.57
C VAL A 805 7.32 -10.77 15.15
N LEU A 806 8.17 -11.26 16.04
CA LEU A 806 9.24 -10.45 16.63
C LEU A 806 10.21 -9.97 15.55
N ASN A 807 10.51 -10.81 14.55
CA ASN A 807 11.34 -10.40 13.42
C ASN A 807 10.66 -9.32 12.58
N ALA A 808 9.36 -9.45 12.28
CA ALA A 808 8.61 -8.43 11.55
C ALA A 808 8.60 -7.08 12.31
N LEU A 809 8.44 -7.09 13.63
CA LEU A 809 8.46 -5.88 14.46
C LEU A 809 9.82 -5.15 14.47
N ARG A 810 10.92 -5.82 14.07
CA ARG A 810 12.23 -5.15 13.88
C ARG A 810 12.17 -4.05 12.83
N LEU A 811 11.25 -4.14 11.85
CA LEU A 811 11.06 -3.12 10.83
C LEU A 811 10.68 -1.74 11.43
N LYS A 812 10.00 -1.70 12.59
CA LYS A 812 9.72 -0.43 13.30
C LYS A 812 10.98 0.35 13.67
N ARG A 813 12.11 -0.35 13.83
CA ARG A 813 13.40 0.22 14.22
C ARG A 813 14.26 0.64 13.02
N VAL A 814 13.78 0.44 11.80
CA VAL A 814 14.49 0.89 10.59
C VAL A 814 14.58 2.41 10.64
N LYS A 815 15.79 2.93 10.57
CA LYS A 815 16.05 4.36 10.44
C LYS A 815 15.84 4.73 8.96
N LEU A 816 14.96 5.67 8.72
CA LEU A 816 14.78 6.37 7.45
C LEU A 816 15.30 7.79 7.72
N ASN A 817 16.24 8.24 6.93
CA ASN A 817 16.92 9.52 7.14
C ASN A 817 16.09 10.65 6.52
#